data_9becf30fe55a33650b9c3185ffdf41e0
#
_entry.id   9becf30fe55a33650b9c3185ffdf41e0
#
_cell.length_a   1.000
_cell.length_b   1.000
_cell.length_c   1.000
_cell.angle_alpha   90.00
_cell.angle_beta   90.00
_cell.angle_gamma   90.00
#
_symmetry.space_group_name_H-M   'P 1'
#
loop_
_entity.id
_entity.type
_entity.pdbx_description
1 polymer ?
#
loop_
_entity_poly.entity_id
_entity_poly.type
_entity_poly.pdbx_seq_one_letter_code
_entity_poly.pdbx_strand_id
1 'polypeptide(L)'
;LATTELTRPETGALDYHSLNAMLNLYDAEGRIQFDKDRLAARHYFLQHVNQNTVFFHNLEEKLRYLVEEGYYEPQVLAQYEFPFIKQLFQQAYAKKFRFETFLGAFKYYTSYTLKTFDGKRYLERYEDRVCMVALTLAAGDTALAQDLVEEMISGRFQPATPTFLNCGKRQRGELVSCFLLRIEDNMESIGRAVNSALQLSKRGGGVAFMLSNIREVGAPIKRIENQSSGVIPIMKMLEDAFSYANQLGARQGAGAVYLNAHHPDILRFLDTKRENADEKIRIKTLSLGVVIPDITFELAKNNEEMYLFSPYDVERVYGTPLSEISVSEKYREMVDDKRIRKSRINAREFFQVLAEIQFESGYPYVMFEDTVNRENPIAGRINMSNLCSEILQVNRASTYHEDLTYDRIGKDISCNLGSLNIAKTMDAPDFGKAIETAIRALTAVADMSDIRSVPSIAEGNRSARAIGLGQMNLHGYLARERIFYGSEEGIDFTNLYFYTVAYHAIRASNRLAIERGGAFDGFEHSRYASGEYFDKYTERDWLPQTERVRELFAAAGIAIPGRDEWRALRQSVMMHGLYNQNLQAVPPTGSISYINNATSSIHPIVSRIEIRKEGKIGRVYYPAPYMTNDNLAYYQDAYEIGPEKIIDTYAAATQHVDQGLSLTLFFRDTATTRDINRAQIYAWRKGIKTIYYIRLRQMALEGTEVQGCVSCAL
;
A
#
# COMPACT_ATOMS: atom_id res chain seq x y z
N LEU A 1 2.02 6.58 -32.50
CA LEU A 1 1.68 5.19 -32.77
C LEU A 1 2.42 4.69 -33.99
N ALA A 2 3.72 4.67 -33.98
CA ALA A 2 4.43 3.90 -34.95
C ALA A 2 4.34 2.45 -34.47
N THR A 3 3.59 1.61 -35.13
CA THR A 3 4.03 0.27 -35.38
C THR A 3 5.42 0.46 -36.01
N THR A 4 6.43 0.54 -35.15
CA THR A 4 7.78 0.26 -35.60
C THR A 4 7.68 -1.16 -36.16
N GLU A 5 7.69 -1.29 -37.44
CA GLU A 5 8.08 -2.54 -38.04
C GLU A 5 9.35 -2.93 -37.33
N LEU A 6 9.24 -3.96 -36.49
CA LEU A 6 10.36 -4.54 -35.77
C LEU A 6 11.29 -5.04 -36.88
N THR A 7 12.25 -4.22 -37.28
CA THR A 7 13.29 -4.64 -38.19
C THR A 7 13.95 -5.86 -37.59
N ARG A 8 13.67 -7.03 -38.12
CA ARG A 8 14.38 -8.26 -37.77
C ARG A 8 15.87 -7.96 -37.85
N PRO A 9 16.63 -8.26 -36.82
CA PRO A 9 18.07 -8.14 -36.91
C PRO A 9 18.53 -8.95 -38.13
N GLU A 10 19.37 -8.41 -38.96
CA GLU A 10 19.89 -9.04 -40.17
C GLU A 10 20.58 -10.39 -39.95
N THR A 11 20.71 -10.83 -38.72
CA THR A 11 21.42 -12.03 -38.27
C THR A 11 20.53 -13.19 -37.82
N GLY A 12 19.21 -13.15 -38.02
CA GLY A 12 18.30 -14.22 -37.60
C GLY A 12 18.08 -14.36 -36.10
N ALA A 13 18.55 -13.40 -35.30
CA ALA A 13 18.29 -13.35 -33.86
C ALA A 13 16.83 -12.92 -33.62
N LEU A 14 16.19 -13.51 -32.57
CA LEU A 14 14.84 -13.15 -32.15
C LEU A 14 14.82 -11.73 -31.55
N ASP A 15 13.72 -10.99 -31.77
CA ASP A 15 13.52 -9.71 -31.13
C ASP A 15 13.21 -9.89 -29.63
N TYR A 16 13.18 -8.75 -28.86
CA TYR A 16 12.95 -8.81 -27.42
C TYR A 16 11.58 -9.38 -27.04
N HIS A 17 10.54 -9.11 -27.80
CA HIS A 17 9.20 -9.64 -27.51
C HIS A 17 9.16 -11.15 -27.74
N SER A 18 9.74 -11.63 -28.84
CA SER A 18 9.82 -13.06 -29.14
C SER A 18 10.70 -13.82 -28.15
N LEU A 19 11.81 -13.21 -27.69
CA LEU A 19 12.66 -13.81 -26.66
C LEU A 19 11.94 -14.00 -25.32
N ASN A 20 11.04 -13.08 -24.98
CA ASN A 20 10.24 -13.17 -23.76
C ASN A 20 9.01 -14.09 -23.93
N ALA A 21 8.64 -14.47 -25.13
CA ALA A 21 7.47 -15.31 -25.40
C ALA A 21 7.58 -16.70 -24.76
N MET A 22 6.45 -17.25 -24.31
CA MET A 22 6.42 -18.54 -23.62
C MET A 22 7.10 -19.66 -24.40
N LEU A 23 6.95 -19.70 -25.74
CA LEU A 23 7.59 -20.69 -26.60
C LEU A 23 9.11 -20.69 -26.50
N ASN A 24 9.71 -19.56 -26.16
CA ASN A 24 11.14 -19.41 -26.05
C ASN A 24 11.67 -19.51 -24.61
N LEU A 25 10.76 -19.42 -23.62
CA LEU A 25 11.15 -19.57 -22.22
C LEU A 25 11.35 -21.02 -21.80
N TYR A 26 10.76 -21.99 -22.53
CA TYR A 26 10.93 -23.41 -22.25
C TYR A 26 11.71 -24.08 -23.36
N ASP A 27 12.59 -24.99 -23.00
CA ASP A 27 13.27 -25.85 -23.96
C ASP A 27 12.44 -27.11 -24.26
N ALA A 28 12.97 -28.00 -25.15
CA ALA A 28 12.29 -29.22 -25.53
C ALA A 28 12.06 -30.19 -24.36
N GLU A 29 12.91 -30.13 -23.33
CA GLU A 29 12.82 -30.95 -22.13
C GLU A 29 11.93 -30.31 -21.04
N GLY A 30 11.31 -29.15 -21.31
CA GLY A 30 10.47 -28.44 -20.38
C GLY A 30 11.22 -27.65 -19.32
N ARG A 31 12.52 -27.44 -19.50
CA ARG A 31 13.35 -26.63 -18.60
C ARG A 31 13.22 -25.16 -18.96
N ILE A 32 13.27 -24.28 -17.96
CA ILE A 32 13.13 -22.85 -18.16
C ILE A 32 14.46 -22.25 -18.61
N GLN A 33 14.43 -21.48 -19.70
CA GLN A 33 15.58 -20.78 -20.26
C GLN A 33 15.61 -19.33 -19.75
N PHE A 34 16.04 -19.12 -18.51
CA PHE A 34 16.06 -17.80 -17.86
C PHE A 34 16.90 -16.77 -18.59
N ASP A 35 17.92 -17.19 -19.32
CA ASP A 35 18.76 -16.32 -20.15
C ASP A 35 17.98 -15.62 -21.26
N LYS A 36 16.90 -16.22 -21.75
CA LYS A 36 16.06 -15.62 -22.79
C LYS A 36 15.39 -14.33 -22.32
N ASP A 37 14.93 -14.29 -21.08
CA ASP A 37 14.33 -13.08 -20.54
C ASP A 37 15.38 -11.97 -20.31
N ARG A 38 16.58 -12.31 -19.84
CA ARG A 38 17.69 -11.36 -19.72
C ARG A 38 18.10 -10.80 -21.07
N LEU A 39 18.19 -11.67 -22.09
CA LEU A 39 18.47 -11.24 -23.44
C LEU A 39 17.35 -10.34 -23.98
N ALA A 40 16.09 -10.62 -23.67
CA ALA A 40 14.97 -9.77 -24.04
C ALA A 40 15.12 -8.36 -23.45
N ALA A 41 15.45 -8.25 -22.17
CA ALA A 41 15.71 -6.96 -21.52
C ALA A 41 16.84 -6.18 -22.20
N ARG A 42 17.94 -6.87 -22.52
CA ARG A 42 19.09 -6.26 -23.20
C ARG A 42 18.73 -5.81 -24.60
N HIS A 43 18.04 -6.62 -25.39
CA HIS A 43 17.64 -6.29 -26.75
C HIS A 43 16.61 -5.15 -26.77
N TYR A 44 15.68 -5.13 -25.81
CA TYR A 44 14.75 -4.01 -25.65
C TYR A 44 15.49 -2.70 -25.45
N PHE A 45 16.49 -2.69 -24.59
CA PHE A 45 17.31 -1.52 -24.36
C PHE A 45 18.06 -1.08 -25.62
N LEU A 46 18.72 -2.01 -26.30
CA LEU A 46 19.54 -1.70 -27.50
C LEU A 46 18.69 -1.35 -28.71
N GLN A 47 17.61 -2.07 -28.95
CA GLN A 47 16.80 -1.95 -30.17
C GLN A 47 15.73 -0.87 -30.06
N HIS A 48 15.23 -0.58 -28.87
CA HIS A 48 14.14 0.37 -28.69
C HIS A 48 14.56 1.60 -27.86
N VAL A 49 15.03 1.40 -26.64
CA VAL A 49 15.30 2.50 -25.72
C VAL A 49 16.41 3.41 -26.23
N ASN A 50 17.55 2.84 -26.59
CA ASN A 50 18.71 3.60 -27.05
C ASN A 50 18.40 4.40 -28.34
N GLN A 51 17.65 3.79 -29.26
CA GLN A 51 17.30 4.43 -30.52
C GLN A 51 16.30 5.57 -30.37
N ASN A 52 15.55 5.59 -29.29
CA ASN A 52 14.54 6.61 -28.99
C ASN A 52 14.98 7.54 -27.84
N THR A 53 16.24 7.52 -27.43
CA THR A 53 16.76 8.38 -26.38
C THR A 53 17.35 9.67 -26.99
N VAL A 54 17.07 10.80 -26.35
CA VAL A 54 17.72 12.06 -26.68
C VAL A 54 19.06 12.08 -25.97
N PHE A 55 20.14 12.27 -26.74
CA PHE A 55 21.50 12.35 -26.22
C PHE A 55 21.96 13.79 -26.11
N PHE A 56 22.71 14.06 -25.05
CA PHE A 56 23.30 15.36 -24.77
C PHE A 56 24.83 15.25 -24.73
N HIS A 57 25.51 16.33 -25.02
CA HIS A 57 26.97 16.34 -25.04
C HIS A 57 27.58 16.08 -23.65
N ASN A 58 26.98 16.67 -22.61
CA ASN A 58 27.40 16.48 -21.23
C ASN A 58 26.21 16.70 -20.28
N LEU A 59 26.39 16.37 -19.00
CA LEU A 59 25.37 16.53 -17.98
C LEU A 59 24.90 17.98 -17.80
N GLU A 60 25.82 18.93 -17.85
CA GLU A 60 25.49 20.34 -17.66
C GLU A 60 24.53 20.84 -18.74
N GLU A 61 24.80 20.51 -19.99
CA GLU A 61 23.91 20.85 -21.10
C GLU A 61 22.55 20.13 -20.99
N LYS A 62 22.58 18.89 -20.58
CA LYS A 62 21.34 18.10 -20.37
C LYS A 62 20.45 18.75 -19.32
N LEU A 63 21.00 19.06 -18.16
CA LEU A 63 20.22 19.64 -17.06
C LEU A 63 19.72 21.04 -17.40
N ARG A 64 20.56 21.86 -18.07
CA ARG A 64 20.16 23.18 -18.54
C ARG A 64 19.00 23.07 -19.52
N TYR A 65 19.07 22.20 -20.51
CA TYR A 65 18.01 21.96 -21.48
C TYR A 65 16.72 21.53 -20.80
N LEU A 66 16.79 20.55 -19.90
CA LEU A 66 15.62 20.01 -19.22
C LEU A 66 14.93 21.05 -18.31
N VAL A 67 15.69 21.96 -17.72
CA VAL A 67 15.14 23.08 -16.94
C VAL A 67 14.51 24.13 -17.88
N GLU A 68 15.24 24.57 -18.90
CA GLU A 68 14.80 25.64 -19.83
C GLU A 68 13.53 25.21 -20.61
N GLU A 69 13.45 23.95 -21.03
CA GLU A 69 12.31 23.43 -21.79
C GLU A 69 11.14 22.98 -20.89
N GLY A 70 11.22 23.17 -19.58
CA GLY A 70 10.12 22.91 -18.64
C GLY A 70 9.91 21.48 -18.26
N TYR A 71 10.93 20.63 -18.38
CA TYR A 71 10.87 19.23 -17.94
C TYR A 71 11.18 19.03 -16.47
N TYR A 72 12.27 19.67 -15.99
CA TYR A 72 12.68 19.58 -14.60
C TYR A 72 12.33 20.85 -13.83
N GLU A 73 11.99 20.67 -12.54
CA GLU A 73 11.75 21.76 -11.61
C GLU A 73 13.08 22.45 -11.26
N PRO A 74 13.27 23.73 -11.64
CA PRO A 74 14.55 24.39 -11.41
C PRO A 74 14.93 24.50 -9.93
N GLN A 75 13.95 24.60 -9.03
CA GLN A 75 14.22 24.78 -7.61
C GLN A 75 14.89 23.55 -6.98
N VAL A 76 14.66 22.37 -7.52
CA VAL A 76 15.31 21.14 -7.03
C VAL A 76 16.81 21.20 -7.24
N LEU A 77 17.24 21.56 -8.46
CA LEU A 77 18.67 21.65 -8.80
C LEU A 77 19.34 22.86 -8.18
N ALA A 78 18.61 23.96 -7.98
CA ALA A 78 19.14 25.19 -7.42
C ALA A 78 19.60 25.08 -5.95
N GLN A 79 19.19 24.04 -5.26
CA GLN A 79 19.59 23.76 -3.87
C GLN A 79 21.03 23.22 -3.74
N TYR A 80 21.66 22.89 -4.88
CA TYR A 80 22.95 22.21 -4.91
C TYR A 80 23.92 22.92 -5.83
N GLU A 81 25.22 22.83 -5.51
CA GLU A 81 26.27 23.21 -6.43
C GLU A 81 26.43 22.17 -7.54
N PHE A 82 26.68 22.62 -8.76
CA PHE A 82 26.77 21.72 -9.91
C PHE A 82 27.85 20.61 -9.74
N PRO A 83 29.04 20.88 -9.19
CA PRO A 83 30.02 19.80 -8.95
C PRO A 83 29.49 18.66 -8.11
N PHE A 84 28.64 18.94 -7.11
CA PHE A 84 28.00 17.92 -6.33
C PHE A 84 26.98 17.12 -7.16
N ILE A 85 26.15 17.80 -7.94
CA ILE A 85 25.17 17.13 -8.83
C ILE A 85 25.91 16.19 -9.77
N LYS A 86 26.98 16.65 -10.39
CA LYS A 86 27.81 15.85 -11.29
C LYS A 86 28.36 14.60 -10.58
N GLN A 87 28.87 14.77 -9.38
CA GLN A 87 29.39 13.65 -8.56
C GLN A 87 28.28 12.64 -8.25
N LEU A 88 27.08 13.11 -7.93
CA LEU A 88 25.94 12.23 -7.62
C LEU A 88 25.54 11.38 -8.82
N PHE A 89 25.45 11.97 -10.01
CA PHE A 89 25.17 11.22 -11.24
C PHE A 89 26.29 10.23 -11.54
N GLN A 90 27.55 10.60 -11.33
CA GLN A 90 28.68 9.67 -11.49
C GLN A 90 28.59 8.50 -10.52
N GLN A 91 28.18 8.73 -9.27
CA GLN A 91 27.95 7.68 -8.28
C GLN A 91 26.88 6.68 -8.76
N ALA A 92 25.77 7.17 -9.29
CA ALA A 92 24.70 6.31 -9.80
C ALA A 92 25.16 5.49 -11.02
N TYR A 93 25.79 6.13 -12.00
CA TYR A 93 26.26 5.45 -13.21
C TYR A 93 27.41 4.49 -12.96
N ALA A 94 28.22 4.73 -11.94
CA ALA A 94 29.32 3.82 -11.57
C ALA A 94 28.83 2.43 -11.12
N LYS A 95 27.59 2.32 -10.68
CA LYS A 95 26.98 1.04 -10.28
C LYS A 95 26.62 0.16 -11.48
N LYS A 96 26.67 0.67 -12.69
CA LYS A 96 26.37 -0.07 -13.93
C LYS A 96 25.04 -0.83 -13.85
N PHE A 97 23.99 -0.11 -13.43
CA PHE A 97 22.66 -0.68 -13.28
C PHE A 97 22.16 -1.34 -14.58
N ARG A 98 21.53 -2.50 -14.45
CA ARG A 98 20.87 -3.21 -15.54
C ARG A 98 19.57 -3.81 -15.04
N PHE A 99 18.50 -3.69 -15.82
CA PHE A 99 17.28 -4.43 -15.55
C PHE A 99 17.51 -5.92 -15.80
N GLU A 100 17.10 -6.74 -14.84
CA GLU A 100 17.29 -8.20 -14.90
C GLU A 100 16.17 -8.90 -15.64
N THR A 101 15.03 -8.24 -15.83
CA THR A 101 13.87 -8.79 -16.54
C THR A 101 13.39 -7.86 -17.63
N PHE A 102 12.78 -8.43 -18.65
CA PHE A 102 12.16 -7.65 -19.72
C PHE A 102 11.01 -6.78 -19.18
N LEU A 103 10.13 -7.37 -18.35
CA LEU A 103 9.01 -6.63 -17.78
C LEU A 103 9.47 -5.44 -16.93
N GLY A 104 10.53 -5.61 -16.15
CA GLY A 104 11.08 -4.52 -15.34
C GLY A 104 11.55 -3.35 -16.20
N ALA A 105 12.31 -3.63 -17.24
CA ALA A 105 12.75 -2.61 -18.20
C ALA A 105 11.57 -1.96 -18.91
N PHE A 106 10.65 -2.75 -19.39
CA PHE A 106 9.47 -2.27 -20.11
C PHE A 106 8.61 -1.36 -19.25
N LYS A 107 8.31 -1.76 -18.02
CA LYS A 107 7.53 -0.93 -17.07
C LYS A 107 8.22 0.38 -16.75
N TYR A 108 9.52 0.36 -16.49
CA TYR A 108 10.26 1.57 -16.22
C TYR A 108 10.16 2.57 -17.39
N TYR A 109 10.48 2.15 -18.59
CA TYR A 109 10.51 3.04 -19.75
C TYR A 109 9.12 3.45 -20.22
N THR A 110 8.11 2.65 -20.03
CA THR A 110 6.74 3.03 -20.42
C THR A 110 6.00 3.88 -19.38
N SER A 111 6.31 3.72 -18.09
CA SER A 111 5.49 4.27 -17.01
C SER A 111 6.21 5.29 -16.11
N TYR A 112 7.53 5.24 -15.99
CA TYR A 112 8.25 6.03 -14.97
C TYR A 112 9.20 7.08 -15.53
N THR A 113 9.87 6.77 -16.62
CA THR A 113 10.90 7.64 -17.16
C THR A 113 10.33 8.95 -17.69
N LEU A 114 11.12 10.01 -17.63
CA LEU A 114 10.79 11.28 -18.29
C LEU A 114 10.88 11.10 -19.81
N LYS A 115 9.85 11.54 -20.51
CA LYS A 115 9.78 11.54 -21.98
C LYS A 115 9.56 12.93 -22.50
N THR A 116 9.87 13.13 -23.78
CA THR A 116 9.48 14.34 -24.49
C THR A 116 7.96 14.53 -24.41
N PHE A 117 7.49 15.79 -24.49
CA PHE A 117 6.05 16.09 -24.35
C PHE A 117 5.16 15.36 -25.37
N ASP A 118 5.72 14.99 -26.52
CA ASP A 118 5.01 14.15 -27.51
C ASP A 118 5.02 12.66 -27.15
N GLY A 119 5.72 12.26 -26.07
CA GLY A 119 5.80 10.89 -25.61
C GLY A 119 6.63 9.94 -26.44
N LYS A 120 7.37 10.45 -27.45
CA LYS A 120 8.05 9.61 -28.43
C LYS A 120 9.50 9.28 -28.09
N ARG A 121 10.16 10.11 -27.28
CA ARG A 121 11.58 9.95 -26.98
C ARG A 121 11.85 10.01 -25.49
N TYR A 122 12.87 9.25 -25.04
CA TYR A 122 13.27 9.15 -23.65
C TYR A 122 14.32 10.22 -23.31
N LEU A 123 14.11 10.87 -22.17
CA LEU A 123 15.01 11.91 -21.65
C LEU A 123 15.80 11.45 -20.42
N GLU A 124 15.40 10.32 -19.82
CA GLU A 124 16.03 9.77 -18.62
C GLU A 124 16.31 8.29 -18.78
N ARG A 125 17.43 7.85 -18.20
CA ARG A 125 17.67 6.48 -17.81
C ARG A 125 17.29 6.28 -16.35
N TYR A 126 17.30 5.03 -15.89
CA TYR A 126 16.98 4.69 -14.50
C TYR A 126 17.84 5.46 -13.50
N GLU A 127 19.15 5.56 -13.77
CA GLU A 127 20.10 6.29 -12.94
C GLU A 127 19.74 7.77 -12.83
N ASP A 128 19.29 8.38 -13.92
CA ASP A 128 18.86 9.79 -13.95
C ASP A 128 17.62 9.98 -13.06
N ARG A 129 16.64 9.07 -13.18
CA ARG A 129 15.43 9.13 -12.35
C ARG A 129 15.76 8.99 -10.88
N VAL A 130 16.62 8.04 -10.52
CA VAL A 130 17.09 7.84 -9.14
C VAL A 130 17.75 9.11 -8.61
N CYS A 131 18.64 9.76 -9.37
CA CYS A 131 19.30 10.99 -8.95
C CYS A 131 18.32 12.13 -8.74
N MET A 132 17.34 12.29 -9.63
CA MET A 132 16.34 13.35 -9.48
C MET A 132 15.43 13.12 -8.27
N VAL A 133 15.06 11.89 -7.98
CA VAL A 133 14.32 11.54 -6.76
C VAL A 133 15.17 11.87 -5.52
N ALA A 134 16.42 11.47 -5.51
CA ALA A 134 17.33 11.73 -4.38
C ALA A 134 17.54 13.23 -4.14
N LEU A 135 17.79 14.00 -5.19
CA LEU A 135 17.97 15.45 -5.09
C LEU A 135 16.70 16.14 -4.57
N THR A 136 15.55 15.69 -5.03
CA THR A 136 14.26 16.24 -4.58
C THR A 136 14.04 15.97 -3.10
N LEU A 137 14.14 14.71 -2.66
CA LEU A 137 13.84 14.31 -1.29
C LEU A 137 14.88 14.80 -0.28
N ALA A 138 16.14 14.91 -0.68
CA ALA A 138 17.20 15.40 0.20
C ALA A 138 17.11 16.90 0.47
N ALA A 139 16.43 17.66 -0.39
CA ALA A 139 16.16 19.09 -0.20
C ALA A 139 17.42 19.90 0.21
N GLY A 140 18.53 19.68 -0.49
CA GLY A 140 19.80 20.39 -0.25
C GLY A 140 20.77 19.66 0.67
N ASP A 141 20.35 18.60 1.35
CA ASP A 141 21.21 17.76 2.19
C ASP A 141 22.03 16.81 1.30
N THR A 142 23.29 17.15 1.08
CA THR A 142 24.16 16.39 0.18
C THR A 142 24.46 14.97 0.67
N ALA A 143 24.63 14.77 1.98
CA ALA A 143 24.87 13.46 2.55
C ALA A 143 23.64 12.55 2.38
N LEU A 144 22.44 13.09 2.62
CA LEU A 144 21.20 12.35 2.41
C LEU A 144 21.00 12.00 0.93
N ALA A 145 21.30 12.92 0.02
CA ALA A 145 21.18 12.65 -1.42
C ALA A 145 22.08 11.47 -1.84
N GLN A 146 23.31 11.42 -1.35
CA GLN A 146 24.23 10.30 -1.60
C GLN A 146 23.71 8.99 -1.04
N ASP A 147 23.19 9.01 0.18
CA ASP A 147 22.62 7.80 0.81
C ASP A 147 21.39 7.32 0.05
N LEU A 148 20.52 8.22 -0.39
CA LEU A 148 19.32 7.89 -1.17
C LEU A 148 19.68 7.24 -2.50
N VAL A 149 20.66 7.78 -3.21
CA VAL A 149 21.15 7.18 -4.47
C VAL A 149 21.65 5.78 -4.21
N GLU A 150 22.46 5.58 -3.16
CA GLU A 150 23.01 4.28 -2.83
C GLU A 150 21.90 3.26 -2.55
N GLU A 151 20.91 3.60 -1.73
CA GLU A 151 19.82 2.70 -1.37
C GLU A 151 18.90 2.38 -2.56
N MET A 152 18.61 3.36 -3.41
CA MET A 152 17.74 3.15 -4.58
C MET A 152 18.45 2.40 -5.71
N ILE A 153 19.71 2.77 -6.03
CA ILE A 153 20.43 2.16 -7.15
C ILE A 153 20.80 0.70 -6.84
N SER A 154 21.07 0.39 -5.59
CA SER A 154 21.32 -0.99 -5.14
C SER A 154 20.05 -1.85 -5.08
N GLY A 155 18.88 -1.23 -5.22
CA GLY A 155 17.60 -1.93 -5.17
C GLY A 155 17.09 -2.24 -3.77
N ARG A 156 17.69 -1.66 -2.72
CA ARG A 156 17.25 -1.89 -1.34
C ARG A 156 15.98 -1.14 -0.99
N PHE A 157 15.85 0.09 -1.46
CA PHE A 157 14.67 0.92 -1.20
C PHE A 157 14.07 1.41 -2.51
N GLN A 158 12.75 1.30 -2.63
CA GLN A 158 11.99 1.82 -3.75
C GLN A 158 10.85 2.70 -3.24
N PRO A 159 10.85 4.01 -3.54
CA PRO A 159 9.68 4.84 -3.29
C PRO A 159 8.45 4.34 -4.02
N ALA A 160 7.28 4.62 -3.49
CA ALA A 160 6.03 4.29 -4.17
C ALA A 160 5.95 4.97 -5.54
N THR A 161 5.11 4.42 -6.40
CA THR A 161 4.95 4.89 -7.80
C THR A 161 4.82 6.40 -7.91
N PRO A 162 3.93 7.11 -7.19
CA PRO A 162 3.78 8.56 -7.38
C PRO A 162 5.02 9.33 -7.02
N THR A 163 5.72 8.95 -5.98
CA THR A 163 6.97 9.59 -5.57
C THR A 163 8.06 9.39 -6.63
N PHE A 164 8.27 8.14 -7.04
CA PHE A 164 9.32 7.80 -8.00
C PHE A 164 9.05 8.39 -9.39
N LEU A 165 7.79 8.44 -9.78
CA LEU A 165 7.37 9.01 -11.06
C LEU A 165 7.50 10.53 -11.09
N ASN A 166 7.13 11.23 -10.03
CA ASN A 166 6.89 12.67 -10.05
C ASN A 166 8.03 13.55 -9.51
N CYS A 167 8.92 13.01 -8.69
CA CYS A 167 9.98 13.81 -8.09
C CYS A 167 10.84 14.50 -9.15
N GLY A 168 11.04 15.81 -8.97
CA GLY A 168 11.90 16.62 -9.82
C GLY A 168 11.32 17.05 -11.15
N LYS A 169 10.16 16.55 -11.54
CA LYS A 169 9.47 16.95 -12.76
C LYS A 169 8.68 18.24 -12.52
N ARG A 170 8.70 19.15 -13.46
CA ARG A 170 7.96 20.43 -13.36
C ARG A 170 6.46 20.22 -13.54
N GLN A 171 6.08 19.46 -14.55
CA GLN A 171 4.68 19.05 -14.73
C GLN A 171 4.51 17.67 -14.12
N ARG A 172 3.80 17.62 -13.01
CA ARG A 172 3.70 16.39 -12.23
C ARG A 172 2.38 16.30 -11.46
N GLY A 173 2.01 15.06 -11.10
CA GLY A 173 1.00 14.79 -10.07
C GLY A 173 1.60 14.98 -8.67
N GLU A 174 0.81 14.59 -7.67
CA GLU A 174 1.25 14.62 -6.28
C GLU A 174 2.30 13.53 -6.02
N LEU A 175 3.12 13.75 -4.99
CA LEU A 175 4.11 12.76 -4.54
C LEU A 175 3.45 11.60 -3.80
N VAL A 176 2.22 11.75 -3.36
CA VAL A 176 1.40 10.74 -2.70
C VAL A 176 0.11 10.56 -3.48
N SER A 177 -0.44 9.34 -3.49
CA SER A 177 -1.60 9.04 -4.32
C SER A 177 -2.75 8.38 -3.55
N CYS A 178 -2.68 8.33 -2.23
CA CYS A 178 -3.70 7.64 -1.43
C CYS A 178 -4.14 8.51 -0.26
N PHE A 179 -5.46 8.71 -0.15
CA PHE A 179 -6.06 9.60 0.84
C PHE A 179 -7.25 8.92 1.51
N LEU A 180 -7.42 9.18 2.81
CA LEU A 180 -8.54 8.67 3.60
C LEU A 180 -9.26 9.86 4.23
N LEU A 181 -10.57 9.96 3.99
CA LEU A 181 -11.40 11.06 4.48
C LEU A 181 -12.62 10.56 5.23
N ARG A 182 -13.02 11.32 6.22
CA ARG A 182 -14.27 11.11 6.93
C ARG A 182 -15.41 11.84 6.24
N ILE A 183 -16.61 11.30 6.36
CA ILE A 183 -17.86 12.00 6.04
C ILE A 183 -18.73 11.98 7.29
N GLU A 184 -19.15 13.15 7.75
CA GLU A 184 -20.07 13.27 8.87
C GLU A 184 -21.51 13.39 8.36
N ASP A 185 -22.49 13.22 9.25
CA ASP A 185 -23.91 13.11 8.91
C ASP A 185 -24.57 14.50 8.76
N ASN A 186 -24.08 15.26 7.78
CA ASN A 186 -24.68 16.53 7.41
C ASN A 186 -24.38 16.84 5.93
N MET A 187 -25.20 17.66 5.32
CA MET A 187 -25.13 17.94 3.88
C MET A 187 -23.83 18.65 3.50
N GLU A 188 -23.29 19.49 4.37
CA GLU A 188 -22.04 20.22 4.14
C GLU A 188 -20.86 19.27 4.08
N SER A 189 -20.79 18.30 4.99
CA SER A 189 -19.75 17.26 4.98
C SER A 189 -19.85 16.37 3.74
N ILE A 190 -21.06 15.97 3.37
CA ILE A 190 -21.32 15.16 2.16
C ILE A 190 -20.89 15.93 0.90
N GLY A 191 -21.31 17.20 0.80
CA GLY A 191 -20.95 18.04 -0.34
C GLY A 191 -19.44 18.28 -0.43
N ARG A 192 -18.81 18.52 0.70
CA ARG A 192 -17.34 18.70 0.75
C ARG A 192 -16.60 17.42 0.36
N ALA A 193 -17.12 16.24 0.75
CA ALA A 193 -16.55 14.95 0.36
C ALA A 193 -16.55 14.76 -1.16
N VAL A 194 -17.65 15.09 -1.82
CA VAL A 194 -17.74 15.02 -3.30
C VAL A 194 -16.73 15.97 -3.94
N ASN A 195 -16.62 17.20 -3.45
CA ASN A 195 -15.60 18.14 -3.93
C ASN A 195 -14.19 17.62 -3.71
N SER A 196 -13.90 17.09 -2.54
CA SER A 196 -12.57 16.50 -2.23
C SER A 196 -12.25 15.33 -3.15
N ALA A 197 -13.23 14.47 -3.43
CA ALA A 197 -13.08 13.36 -4.38
C ALA A 197 -12.66 13.87 -5.77
N LEU A 198 -13.33 14.92 -6.27
CA LEU A 198 -12.99 15.54 -7.55
C LEU A 198 -11.58 16.12 -7.55
N GLN A 199 -11.22 16.88 -6.52
CA GLN A 199 -9.91 17.56 -6.44
C GLN A 199 -8.76 16.57 -6.31
N LEU A 200 -8.91 15.53 -5.50
CA LEU A 200 -7.86 14.53 -5.28
C LEU A 200 -7.72 13.59 -6.48
N SER A 201 -8.84 13.16 -7.06
CA SER A 201 -8.84 12.31 -8.25
C SER A 201 -8.17 13.00 -9.43
N LYS A 202 -8.48 14.30 -9.65
CA LYS A 202 -7.83 15.13 -10.67
C LYS A 202 -6.31 15.10 -10.57
N ARG A 203 -5.76 15.02 -9.36
CA ARG A 203 -4.30 15.02 -9.09
C ARG A 203 -3.67 13.63 -9.07
N GLY A 204 -4.43 12.60 -9.37
CA GLY A 204 -3.94 11.22 -9.41
C GLY A 204 -4.19 10.41 -8.15
N GLY A 205 -4.97 10.95 -7.20
CA GLY A 205 -5.20 10.29 -5.91
C GLY A 205 -6.32 9.24 -5.93
N GLY A 206 -6.08 8.11 -5.26
CA GLY A 206 -7.14 7.21 -4.83
C GLY A 206 -7.65 7.66 -3.47
N VAL A 207 -8.97 7.60 -3.26
CA VAL A 207 -9.58 8.14 -2.04
C VAL A 207 -10.50 7.11 -1.39
N ALA A 208 -10.34 6.92 -0.10
CA ALA A 208 -11.24 6.12 0.72
C ALA A 208 -12.10 7.05 1.60
N PHE A 209 -13.37 6.71 1.73
CA PHE A 209 -14.32 7.44 2.57
C PHE A 209 -14.94 6.53 3.61
N MET A 210 -15.12 7.04 4.82
CA MET A 210 -15.78 6.35 5.91
C MET A 210 -17.25 6.81 5.99
N LEU A 211 -18.18 5.86 5.80
CA LEU A 211 -19.62 6.14 5.73
C LEU A 211 -20.39 5.77 7.00
N SER A 212 -19.71 5.24 8.01
CA SER A 212 -20.36 4.67 9.20
C SER A 212 -21.20 5.67 9.99
N ASN A 213 -20.95 6.97 9.85
CA ASN A 213 -21.68 8.03 10.57
C ASN A 213 -22.92 8.54 9.85
N ILE A 214 -23.11 8.14 8.58
CA ILE A 214 -24.27 8.56 7.78
C ILE A 214 -25.50 7.81 8.25
N ARG A 215 -26.60 8.52 8.48
CA ARG A 215 -27.86 7.89 8.88
C ARG A 215 -28.36 6.94 7.80
N GLU A 216 -29.01 5.86 8.24
CA GLU A 216 -29.56 4.82 7.39
C GLU A 216 -30.76 5.29 6.58
N VAL A 217 -31.10 4.53 5.53
CA VAL A 217 -32.32 4.76 4.76
C VAL A 217 -33.54 4.68 5.69
N GLY A 218 -34.45 5.64 5.54
CA GLY A 218 -35.68 5.73 6.34
C GLY A 218 -35.52 6.45 7.67
N ALA A 219 -34.30 6.82 8.08
CA ALA A 219 -34.08 7.59 9.28
C ALA A 219 -34.72 8.99 9.17
N PRO A 220 -35.11 9.62 10.30
CA PRO A 220 -35.73 10.92 10.25
C PRO A 220 -34.74 12.03 9.86
N ILE A 221 -35.25 13.03 9.15
CA ILE A 221 -34.56 14.30 8.89
C ILE A 221 -35.45 15.41 9.47
N LYS A 222 -34.89 16.25 10.34
CA LYS A 222 -35.65 17.31 11.03
C LYS A 222 -36.92 16.78 11.71
N ARG A 223 -36.83 15.59 12.30
CA ARG A 223 -37.90 14.83 12.97
C ARG A 223 -39.00 14.29 12.04
N ILE A 224 -38.82 14.39 10.73
CA ILE A 224 -39.76 13.80 9.76
C ILE A 224 -39.26 12.40 9.41
N GLU A 225 -40.08 11.38 9.71
CA GLU A 225 -39.75 9.98 9.46
C GLU A 225 -39.64 9.65 7.98
N ASN A 226 -38.86 8.61 7.67
CA ASN A 226 -38.70 8.05 6.33
C ASN A 226 -38.12 9.04 5.30
N GLN A 227 -37.29 9.97 5.72
CA GLN A 227 -36.72 11.00 4.84
C GLN A 227 -35.32 10.68 4.33
N SER A 228 -34.50 9.97 5.11
CA SER A 228 -33.13 9.67 4.70
C SER A 228 -33.06 8.65 3.58
N SER A 229 -32.19 8.88 2.61
CA SER A 229 -31.90 7.95 1.51
C SER A 229 -30.79 6.94 1.84
N GLY A 230 -30.12 7.09 2.97
CA GLY A 230 -29.06 6.18 3.40
C GLY A 230 -27.72 6.38 2.68
N VAL A 231 -26.87 5.35 2.73
CA VAL A 231 -25.48 5.45 2.22
C VAL A 231 -25.37 5.20 0.71
N ILE A 232 -26.29 4.44 0.10
CA ILE A 232 -26.14 4.03 -1.30
C ILE A 232 -26.11 5.22 -2.28
N PRO A 233 -26.99 6.22 -2.19
CA PRO A 233 -26.91 7.38 -3.07
C PRO A 233 -25.62 8.17 -2.92
N ILE A 234 -25.05 8.24 -1.74
CA ILE A 234 -23.73 8.88 -1.51
C ILE A 234 -22.65 8.10 -2.24
N MET A 235 -22.68 6.77 -2.16
CA MET A 235 -21.75 5.92 -2.90
C MET A 235 -21.83 6.16 -4.41
N LYS A 236 -23.03 6.31 -4.95
CA LYS A 236 -23.25 6.62 -6.37
C LYS A 236 -22.65 7.96 -6.75
N MET A 237 -22.86 9.00 -5.96
CA MET A 237 -22.26 10.31 -6.19
C MET A 237 -20.73 10.26 -6.19
N LEU A 238 -20.14 9.53 -5.25
CA LEU A 238 -18.69 9.36 -5.16
C LEU A 238 -18.14 8.59 -6.38
N GLU A 239 -18.81 7.51 -6.77
CA GLU A 239 -18.43 6.74 -7.95
C GLU A 239 -18.45 7.61 -9.21
N ASP A 240 -19.49 8.40 -9.39
CA ASP A 240 -19.61 9.32 -10.53
C ASP A 240 -18.57 10.43 -10.49
N ALA A 241 -18.25 10.94 -9.31
CA ALA A 241 -17.19 11.95 -9.13
C ALA A 241 -15.82 11.39 -9.57
N PHE A 242 -15.49 10.16 -9.17
CA PHE A 242 -14.24 9.51 -9.58
C PHE A 242 -14.22 9.21 -11.08
N SER A 243 -15.34 8.82 -11.63
CA SER A 243 -15.46 8.57 -13.08
C SER A 243 -15.28 9.84 -13.89
N TYR A 244 -15.84 10.97 -13.43
CA TYR A 244 -15.72 12.26 -14.10
C TYR A 244 -14.31 12.83 -14.03
N ALA A 245 -13.72 12.87 -12.85
CA ALA A 245 -12.39 13.43 -12.62
C ALA A 245 -11.29 12.37 -12.80
N ASN A 246 -11.30 11.72 -13.97
CA ASN A 246 -10.24 10.77 -14.27
C ASN A 246 -8.88 11.49 -14.34
N GLN A 247 -7.84 10.79 -13.95
CA GLN A 247 -6.50 11.31 -13.72
C GLN A 247 -5.82 11.78 -15.03
N LEU A 248 -6.05 13.03 -15.44
CA LEU A 248 -5.45 13.64 -16.63
C LEU A 248 -5.63 12.80 -17.91
N GLY A 249 -6.73 12.03 -18.00
CA GLY A 249 -6.99 11.16 -19.13
C GLY A 249 -6.14 9.88 -19.16
N ALA A 250 -5.20 9.71 -18.22
CA ALA A 250 -4.34 8.54 -18.16
C ALA A 250 -4.98 7.38 -17.39
N ARG A 251 -5.96 7.67 -16.52
CA ARG A 251 -6.58 6.67 -15.64
C ARG A 251 -7.98 7.04 -15.19
N GLN A 252 -8.78 5.99 -14.97
CA GLN A 252 -10.03 6.12 -14.25
C GLN A 252 -9.73 6.38 -12.77
N GLY A 253 -10.43 7.35 -12.15
CA GLY A 253 -10.30 7.61 -10.73
C GLY A 253 -10.70 6.40 -9.88
N ALA A 254 -10.03 6.18 -8.77
CA ALA A 254 -10.25 5.06 -7.87
C ALA A 254 -10.73 5.52 -6.51
N GLY A 255 -11.70 4.82 -5.95
CA GLY A 255 -12.24 5.10 -4.63
C GLY A 255 -12.61 3.84 -3.86
N ALA A 256 -12.69 3.98 -2.54
CA ALA A 256 -13.18 2.95 -1.64
C ALA A 256 -14.12 3.58 -0.61
N VAL A 257 -15.06 2.79 -0.11
CA VAL A 257 -15.96 3.20 0.97
C VAL A 257 -15.99 2.12 2.05
N TYR A 258 -15.93 2.56 3.30
CA TYR A 258 -15.93 1.68 4.48
C TYR A 258 -17.20 1.89 5.29
N LEU A 259 -17.80 0.79 5.73
CA LEU A 259 -19.00 0.81 6.55
C LEU A 259 -18.87 -0.17 7.70
N ASN A 260 -19.29 0.25 8.90
CA ASN A 260 -19.34 -0.63 10.07
C ASN A 260 -20.38 -1.74 9.85
N ALA A 261 -20.05 -2.97 10.24
CA ALA A 261 -20.94 -4.12 10.11
C ALA A 261 -22.28 -3.93 10.84
N HIS A 262 -22.31 -3.10 11.88
CA HIS A 262 -23.52 -2.83 12.66
C HIS A 262 -24.31 -1.60 12.19
N HIS A 263 -23.97 -1.07 11.03
CA HIS A 263 -24.77 -0.03 10.37
C HIS A 263 -26.05 -0.64 9.78
N PRO A 264 -27.23 -0.02 9.90
CA PRO A 264 -28.47 -0.59 9.39
C PRO A 264 -28.52 -0.83 7.88
N ASP A 265 -27.70 -0.12 7.09
CA ASP A 265 -27.63 -0.31 5.64
C ASP A 265 -26.62 -1.39 5.20
N ILE A 266 -26.04 -2.17 6.13
CA ILE A 266 -24.92 -3.07 5.78
C ILE A 266 -25.29 -4.09 4.69
N LEU A 267 -26.46 -4.70 4.73
CA LEU A 267 -26.87 -5.67 3.71
C LEU A 267 -27.07 -5.01 2.33
N ARG A 268 -27.66 -3.82 2.30
CA ARG A 268 -27.83 -3.05 1.06
C ARG A 268 -26.47 -2.65 0.49
N PHE A 269 -25.54 -2.24 1.37
CA PHE A 269 -24.18 -1.90 1.01
C PHE A 269 -23.48 -3.07 0.32
N LEU A 270 -23.57 -4.27 0.90
CA LEU A 270 -22.99 -5.48 0.32
C LEU A 270 -23.65 -5.85 -1.01
N ASP A 271 -24.97 -5.74 -1.11
CA ASP A 271 -25.72 -6.10 -2.31
C ASP A 271 -25.35 -5.25 -3.53
N THR A 272 -24.74 -4.09 -3.36
CA THR A 272 -24.26 -3.25 -4.48
C THR A 272 -23.21 -3.95 -5.35
N LYS A 273 -22.57 -5.01 -4.84
CA LYS A 273 -21.54 -5.80 -5.55
C LYS A 273 -22.07 -7.16 -6.06
N ARG A 274 -23.33 -7.46 -5.92
CA ARG A 274 -23.89 -8.70 -6.49
C ARG A 274 -23.90 -8.62 -8.02
N GLU A 275 -23.63 -9.73 -8.68
CA GLU A 275 -23.68 -9.84 -10.15
C GLU A 275 -25.04 -9.41 -10.73
N ASN A 276 -26.11 -9.77 -10.04
CA ASN A 276 -27.49 -9.49 -10.47
C ASN A 276 -28.08 -8.25 -9.80
N ALA A 277 -27.26 -7.36 -9.27
CA ALA A 277 -27.75 -6.13 -8.65
C ALA A 277 -28.50 -5.24 -9.68
N ASP A 278 -29.57 -4.59 -9.21
CA ASP A 278 -30.28 -3.58 -10.00
C ASP A 278 -29.29 -2.45 -10.36
N GLU A 279 -29.32 -2.00 -11.60
CA GLU A 279 -28.44 -0.92 -12.09
C GLU A 279 -28.54 0.35 -11.24
N LYS A 280 -29.66 0.60 -10.61
CA LYS A 280 -29.86 1.77 -9.72
C LYS A 280 -28.98 1.72 -8.46
N ILE A 281 -28.66 0.52 -7.99
CA ILE A 281 -27.86 0.35 -6.77
C ILE A 281 -26.47 -0.23 -7.05
N ARG A 282 -26.23 -0.75 -8.25
CA ARG A 282 -24.96 -1.38 -8.61
C ARG A 282 -23.79 -0.40 -8.49
N ILE A 283 -22.75 -0.82 -7.79
CA ILE A 283 -21.47 -0.10 -7.68
C ILE A 283 -20.43 -0.88 -8.47
N LYS A 284 -19.91 -0.29 -9.54
CA LYS A 284 -18.98 -0.95 -10.47
C LYS A 284 -17.52 -0.73 -10.10
N THR A 285 -17.16 0.50 -9.76
CA THR A 285 -15.75 0.92 -9.64
C THR A 285 -15.28 1.23 -8.23
N LEU A 286 -16.19 1.44 -7.28
CA LEU A 286 -15.79 1.62 -5.88
C LEU A 286 -15.45 0.28 -5.23
N SER A 287 -14.35 0.26 -4.50
CA SER A 287 -14.03 -0.83 -3.58
C SER A 287 -14.86 -0.67 -2.30
N LEU A 288 -15.29 -1.78 -1.71
CA LEU A 288 -16.02 -1.78 -0.46
C LEU A 288 -15.16 -2.35 0.65
N GLY A 289 -15.23 -1.76 1.84
CA GLY A 289 -14.63 -2.27 3.06
C GLY A 289 -15.68 -2.37 4.17
N VAL A 290 -15.58 -3.40 4.99
CA VAL A 290 -16.45 -3.59 6.15
C VAL A 290 -15.61 -3.59 7.42
N VAL A 291 -16.02 -2.78 8.39
CA VAL A 291 -15.39 -2.72 9.71
C VAL A 291 -16.15 -3.67 10.63
N ILE A 292 -15.51 -4.75 11.07
CA ILE A 292 -16.16 -5.81 11.84
C ILE A 292 -15.66 -5.79 13.30
N PRO A 293 -16.56 -5.48 14.27
CA PRO A 293 -16.23 -5.61 15.70
C PRO A 293 -16.12 -7.07 16.15
N ASP A 294 -15.36 -7.31 17.22
CA ASP A 294 -15.23 -8.65 17.82
C ASP A 294 -16.58 -9.26 18.20
N ILE A 295 -17.50 -8.42 18.72
CA ILE A 295 -18.82 -8.90 19.13
C ILE A 295 -19.58 -9.59 17.99
N THR A 296 -19.36 -9.18 16.75
CA THR A 296 -20.00 -9.77 15.59
C THR A 296 -19.64 -11.25 15.45
N PHE A 297 -18.36 -11.59 15.67
CA PHE A 297 -17.90 -12.99 15.65
C PHE A 297 -18.47 -13.80 16.82
N GLU A 298 -18.56 -13.20 18.00
CA GLU A 298 -19.14 -13.85 19.18
C GLU A 298 -20.63 -14.17 18.98
N LEU A 299 -21.37 -13.23 18.42
CA LEU A 299 -22.79 -13.42 18.10
C LEU A 299 -22.97 -14.55 17.08
N ALA A 300 -22.13 -14.61 16.04
CA ALA A 300 -22.17 -15.67 15.04
C ALA A 300 -21.83 -17.04 15.65
N LYS A 301 -20.81 -17.09 16.52
CA LYS A 301 -20.44 -18.31 17.24
C LYS A 301 -21.63 -18.91 18.01
N ASN A 302 -22.39 -18.05 18.69
CA ASN A 302 -23.51 -18.42 19.50
C ASN A 302 -24.84 -18.48 18.73
N ASN A 303 -24.81 -18.29 17.41
CA ASN A 303 -25.99 -18.23 16.54
C ASN A 303 -27.06 -17.23 17.04
N GLU A 304 -26.60 -16.06 17.48
CA GLU A 304 -27.46 -14.99 17.98
C GLU A 304 -27.82 -13.97 16.90
N GLU A 305 -28.87 -13.21 17.17
CA GLU A 305 -29.21 -12.03 16.37
C GLU A 305 -28.13 -10.95 16.58
N MET A 306 -27.73 -10.32 15.48
CA MET A 306 -26.88 -9.15 15.57
C MET A 306 -27.74 -7.90 15.34
N TYR A 307 -27.66 -6.96 16.29
CA TYR A 307 -28.38 -5.71 16.19
C TYR A 307 -27.58 -4.67 15.41
N LEU A 308 -28.30 -3.91 14.60
CA LEU A 308 -27.78 -2.82 13.80
C LEU A 308 -28.31 -1.51 14.38
N PHE A 309 -27.46 -0.51 14.54
CA PHE A 309 -27.78 0.68 15.31
C PHE A 309 -27.82 1.91 14.43
N SER A 310 -28.87 2.74 14.54
CA SER A 310 -28.98 4.01 13.85
C SER A 310 -27.84 4.94 14.27
N PRO A 311 -26.94 5.33 13.36
CA PRO A 311 -25.83 6.24 13.71
C PRO A 311 -26.31 7.59 14.25
N TYR A 312 -27.43 8.09 13.71
CA TYR A 312 -28.01 9.33 14.17
C TYR A 312 -28.43 9.28 15.65
N ASP A 313 -29.10 8.20 16.06
CA ASP A 313 -29.52 8.04 17.46
C ASP A 313 -28.33 7.78 18.38
N VAL A 314 -27.33 7.01 17.92
CA VAL A 314 -26.10 6.75 18.67
C VAL A 314 -25.40 8.09 19.01
N GLU A 315 -25.24 8.96 18.03
CA GLU A 315 -24.61 10.27 18.25
C GLU A 315 -25.41 11.14 19.23
N ARG A 316 -26.73 11.12 19.14
CA ARG A 316 -27.59 11.87 20.07
C ARG A 316 -27.47 11.39 21.49
N VAL A 317 -27.38 10.07 21.69
CA VAL A 317 -27.30 9.46 23.03
C VAL A 317 -25.93 9.63 23.66
N TYR A 318 -24.87 9.38 22.90
CA TYR A 318 -23.50 9.36 23.42
C TYR A 318 -22.73 10.67 23.22
N GLY A 319 -23.22 11.57 22.37
CA GLY A 319 -22.52 12.82 22.05
C GLY A 319 -21.32 12.62 21.11
N THR A 320 -21.08 11.39 20.67
CA THR A 320 -20.02 11.02 19.72
C THR A 320 -20.58 10.12 18.64
N PRO A 321 -20.08 10.20 17.41
CA PRO A 321 -20.59 9.38 16.31
C PRO A 321 -20.22 7.90 16.47
N LEU A 322 -20.93 7.04 15.74
CA LEU A 322 -20.73 5.59 15.77
C LEU A 322 -19.27 5.19 15.52
N SER A 323 -18.59 5.88 14.63
CA SER A 323 -17.18 5.61 14.29
C SER A 323 -16.22 5.80 15.47
N GLU A 324 -16.60 6.57 16.49
CA GLU A 324 -15.79 6.86 17.67
C GLU A 324 -16.14 5.99 18.87
N ILE A 325 -17.06 5.05 18.70
CA ILE A 325 -17.54 4.18 19.78
C ILE A 325 -17.05 2.74 19.51
N SER A 326 -16.62 2.06 20.56
CA SER A 326 -16.42 0.61 20.50
C SER A 326 -17.79 -0.09 20.52
N VAL A 327 -18.20 -0.59 19.38
CA VAL A 327 -19.46 -1.35 19.26
C VAL A 327 -19.44 -2.58 20.16
N SER A 328 -18.28 -3.27 20.26
CA SER A 328 -18.14 -4.45 21.12
C SER A 328 -18.40 -4.13 22.59
N GLU A 329 -17.80 -3.05 23.11
CA GLU A 329 -17.97 -2.64 24.51
C GLU A 329 -19.37 -2.13 24.82
N LYS A 330 -19.97 -1.40 23.88
CA LYS A 330 -21.26 -0.75 24.06
C LYS A 330 -22.44 -1.58 23.56
N TYR A 331 -22.20 -2.75 22.98
CA TYR A 331 -23.22 -3.53 22.28
C TYR A 331 -24.46 -3.80 23.15
N ARG A 332 -24.28 -4.38 24.33
CA ARG A 332 -25.41 -4.75 25.23
C ARG A 332 -26.15 -3.50 25.73
N GLU A 333 -25.42 -2.45 26.06
CA GLU A 333 -26.00 -1.18 26.46
C GLU A 333 -26.87 -0.57 25.34
N MET A 334 -26.36 -0.56 24.11
CA MET A 334 -27.09 -0.05 22.95
C MET A 334 -28.32 -0.90 22.59
N VAL A 335 -28.22 -2.21 22.74
CA VAL A 335 -29.36 -3.12 22.51
C VAL A 335 -30.52 -2.79 23.47
N ASP A 336 -30.21 -2.51 24.72
CA ASP A 336 -31.20 -2.23 25.76
C ASP A 336 -31.70 -0.79 25.76
N ASP A 337 -31.03 0.11 25.07
CA ASP A 337 -31.37 1.55 25.06
C ASP A 337 -32.51 1.84 24.06
N LYS A 338 -33.67 2.18 24.59
CA LYS A 338 -34.88 2.47 23.80
C LYS A 338 -34.76 3.75 22.97
N ARG A 339 -33.80 4.61 23.29
CA ARG A 339 -33.57 5.86 22.53
C ARG A 339 -32.86 5.62 21.21
N ILE A 340 -32.24 4.44 21.03
CA ILE A 340 -31.51 4.08 19.82
C ILE A 340 -32.39 3.19 18.97
N ARG A 341 -32.71 3.68 17.78
CA ARG A 341 -33.41 2.88 16.76
C ARG A 341 -32.49 1.77 16.28
N LYS A 342 -33.05 0.57 16.19
CA LYS A 342 -32.26 -0.59 15.78
C LYS A 342 -33.08 -1.57 14.95
N SER A 343 -32.40 -2.29 14.09
CA SER A 343 -32.89 -3.46 13.39
C SER A 343 -32.01 -4.67 13.75
N ARG A 344 -32.35 -5.84 13.27
CA ARG A 344 -31.58 -7.05 13.58
C ARG A 344 -31.52 -7.98 12.38
N ILE A 345 -30.43 -8.70 12.30
CA ILE A 345 -30.23 -9.79 11.34
C ILE A 345 -29.54 -10.94 12.09
N ASN A 346 -29.66 -12.17 11.57
CA ASN A 346 -28.90 -13.27 12.15
C ASN A 346 -27.41 -13.09 11.86
N ALA A 347 -26.56 -13.23 12.87
CA ALA A 347 -25.11 -12.98 12.71
C ALA A 347 -24.45 -13.98 11.74
N ARG A 348 -24.88 -15.25 11.73
CA ARG A 348 -24.37 -16.24 10.76
C ARG A 348 -24.79 -15.92 9.34
N GLU A 349 -26.01 -15.43 9.15
CA GLU A 349 -26.49 -14.98 7.84
C GLU A 349 -25.66 -13.81 7.34
N PHE A 350 -25.29 -12.88 8.22
CA PHE A 350 -24.39 -11.78 7.85
C PHE A 350 -23.06 -12.31 7.28
N PHE A 351 -22.41 -13.26 7.96
CA PHE A 351 -21.15 -13.83 7.48
C PHE A 351 -21.34 -14.65 6.20
N GLN A 352 -22.50 -15.30 6.04
CA GLN A 352 -22.82 -16.02 4.81
C GLN A 352 -22.95 -15.05 3.62
N VAL A 353 -23.67 -13.95 3.79
CA VAL A 353 -23.79 -12.91 2.77
C VAL A 353 -22.42 -12.31 2.45
N LEU A 354 -21.65 -12.00 3.47
CA LEU A 354 -20.27 -11.46 3.32
C LEU A 354 -19.42 -12.40 2.42
N ALA A 355 -19.42 -13.69 2.73
CA ALA A 355 -18.65 -14.67 1.97
C ALA A 355 -19.19 -14.84 0.54
N GLU A 356 -20.51 -14.78 0.34
CA GLU A 356 -21.11 -14.83 -1.01
C GLU A 356 -20.64 -13.67 -1.88
N ILE A 357 -20.68 -12.45 -1.34
CA ILE A 357 -20.23 -11.26 -2.05
C ILE A 357 -18.74 -11.34 -2.35
N GLN A 358 -17.94 -11.82 -1.40
CA GLN A 358 -16.51 -12.03 -1.60
C GLN A 358 -16.22 -13.10 -2.67
N PHE A 359 -17.00 -14.15 -2.69
CA PHE A 359 -16.90 -15.19 -3.70
C PHE A 359 -17.21 -14.63 -5.11
N GLU A 360 -18.27 -13.83 -5.24
CA GLU A 360 -18.69 -13.24 -6.53
C GLU A 360 -17.76 -12.13 -7.01
N SER A 361 -17.32 -11.24 -6.12
CA SER A 361 -16.70 -9.97 -6.50
C SER A 361 -15.28 -9.75 -5.98
N GLY A 362 -14.83 -10.53 -5.00
CA GLY A 362 -13.57 -10.28 -4.29
C GLY A 362 -13.70 -9.22 -3.18
N TYR A 363 -14.80 -8.47 -3.14
CA TYR A 363 -15.11 -7.46 -2.14
C TYR A 363 -16.15 -7.99 -1.15
N PRO A 364 -16.30 -7.41 0.05
CA PRO A 364 -15.55 -6.26 0.57
C PRO A 364 -14.21 -6.67 1.19
N TYR A 365 -13.34 -5.66 1.36
CA TYR A 365 -12.21 -5.75 2.29
C TYR A 365 -12.75 -5.81 3.73
N VAL A 366 -11.92 -6.26 4.67
CA VAL A 366 -12.32 -6.36 6.07
C VAL A 366 -11.30 -5.64 6.95
N MET A 367 -11.78 -4.82 7.88
CA MET A 367 -10.99 -4.29 8.98
C MET A 367 -11.53 -4.83 10.30
N PHE A 368 -10.68 -5.51 11.06
CA PHE A 368 -11.06 -6.03 12.39
C PHE A 368 -10.93 -4.93 13.42
N GLU A 369 -12.04 -4.29 13.74
CA GLU A 369 -12.10 -3.02 14.51
C GLU A 369 -11.37 -3.10 15.84
N ASP A 370 -11.66 -4.11 16.64
CA ASP A 370 -11.11 -4.21 17.99
C ASP A 370 -9.63 -4.61 17.99
N THR A 371 -9.23 -5.51 17.09
CA THR A 371 -7.82 -5.86 16.91
C THR A 371 -6.99 -4.63 16.54
N VAL A 372 -7.46 -3.88 15.56
CA VAL A 372 -6.78 -2.65 15.10
C VAL A 372 -6.64 -1.65 16.23
N ASN A 373 -7.70 -1.44 17.00
CA ASN A 373 -7.70 -0.42 18.05
C ASN A 373 -6.95 -0.87 19.32
N ARG A 374 -6.90 -2.18 19.64
CA ARG A 374 -6.05 -2.69 20.72
C ARG A 374 -4.56 -2.50 20.41
N GLU A 375 -4.17 -2.71 19.16
CA GLU A 375 -2.77 -2.62 18.75
C GLU A 375 -2.33 -1.20 18.39
N ASN A 376 -3.26 -0.25 18.34
CA ASN A 376 -2.96 1.14 17.98
C ASN A 376 -2.20 1.84 19.11
N PRO A 377 -0.96 2.31 18.88
CA PRO A 377 -0.21 3.01 19.92
C PRO A 377 -0.60 4.49 20.08
N ILE A 378 -1.43 5.01 19.17
CA ILE A 378 -1.78 6.43 19.10
C ILE A 378 -3.15 6.66 19.74
N ALA A 379 -3.29 7.77 20.47
CA ALA A 379 -4.57 8.15 21.06
C ALA A 379 -5.61 8.46 19.98
N GLY A 380 -6.82 7.95 20.17
CA GLY A 380 -7.92 8.06 19.21
C GLY A 380 -8.35 6.71 18.68
N ARG A 381 -9.31 6.73 17.76
CA ARG A 381 -9.81 5.49 17.14
C ARG A 381 -9.48 5.43 15.67
N ILE A 382 -9.16 4.23 15.21
CA ILE A 382 -9.03 3.90 13.80
C ILE A 382 -10.37 3.33 13.36
N ASN A 383 -10.99 3.97 12.37
CA ASN A 383 -12.37 3.69 11.96
C ASN A 383 -12.52 3.34 10.48
N MET A 384 -11.41 3.31 9.74
CA MET A 384 -11.39 3.00 8.31
C MET A 384 -9.97 2.62 7.88
N SER A 385 -9.85 2.15 6.66
CA SER A 385 -8.57 1.96 5.99
C SER A 385 -8.62 2.53 4.58
N ASN A 386 -7.57 2.29 3.79
CA ASN A 386 -7.44 2.80 2.42
C ASN A 386 -7.90 1.77 1.37
N LEU A 387 -7.66 2.08 0.10
CA LEU A 387 -8.00 1.21 -1.03
C LEU A 387 -7.31 -0.16 -0.99
N CYS A 388 -6.15 -0.23 -0.35
CA CYS A 388 -5.35 -1.47 -0.27
C CYS A 388 -5.27 -2.06 1.14
N SER A 389 -5.98 -1.49 2.11
CA SER A 389 -6.15 -2.01 3.47
C SER A 389 -4.87 -2.12 4.30
N GLU A 390 -3.86 -1.28 4.05
CA GLU A 390 -2.63 -1.23 4.84
C GLU A 390 -2.49 0.02 5.72
N ILE A 391 -3.26 1.06 5.47
CA ILE A 391 -3.15 2.31 6.23
C ILE A 391 -4.14 2.28 7.39
N LEU A 392 -3.62 2.37 8.60
CA LEU A 392 -4.37 2.35 9.84
C LEU A 392 -3.91 3.50 10.73
N GLN A 393 -4.60 4.63 10.61
CA GLN A 393 -4.25 5.86 11.33
C GLN A 393 -5.49 6.48 11.94
N VAL A 394 -5.29 7.25 13.00
CA VAL A 394 -6.35 8.04 13.63
C VAL A 394 -6.70 9.24 12.77
N ASN A 395 -7.96 9.65 12.79
CA ASN A 395 -8.44 10.83 12.10
C ASN A 395 -9.29 11.69 13.06
N ARG A 396 -9.64 12.89 12.62
CA ARG A 396 -10.50 13.80 13.37
C ARG A 396 -11.47 14.49 12.41
N ALA A 397 -12.74 14.55 12.79
CA ALA A 397 -13.79 15.19 12.01
C ALA A 397 -13.52 16.68 11.80
N SER A 398 -13.84 17.17 10.61
CA SER A 398 -13.93 18.60 10.30
C SER A 398 -15.38 19.07 10.40
N THR A 399 -15.57 20.37 10.64
CA THR A 399 -16.88 21.03 10.52
C THR A 399 -16.83 22.10 9.44
N TYR A 400 -17.97 22.37 8.80
CA TYR A 400 -18.03 23.23 7.63
C TYR A 400 -19.15 24.27 7.77
N HIS A 401 -18.95 25.43 7.13
CA HIS A 401 -19.99 26.42 6.91
C HIS A 401 -20.93 25.99 5.76
N GLU A 402 -22.07 26.66 5.62
CA GLU A 402 -23.05 26.36 4.57
C GLU A 402 -22.48 26.50 3.15
N ASP A 403 -21.45 27.32 2.98
CA ASP A 403 -20.75 27.50 1.70
C ASP A 403 -19.67 26.46 1.43
N LEU A 404 -19.60 25.42 2.25
CA LEU A 404 -18.61 24.32 2.23
C LEU A 404 -17.18 24.72 2.63
N THR A 405 -16.96 25.95 3.06
CA THR A 405 -15.66 26.31 3.65
C THR A 405 -15.52 25.69 5.05
N TYR A 406 -14.28 25.46 5.46
CA TYR A 406 -14.01 24.86 6.76
C TYR A 406 -14.31 25.85 7.89
N ASP A 407 -15.12 25.41 8.84
CA ASP A 407 -15.29 26.08 10.14
C ASP A 407 -14.18 25.60 11.10
N ARG A 408 -14.05 24.29 11.27
CA ARG A 408 -12.95 23.68 12.00
C ARG A 408 -12.26 22.64 11.11
N ILE A 409 -10.97 22.80 10.91
CA ILE A 409 -10.15 21.85 10.16
C ILE A 409 -9.81 20.68 11.08
N GLY A 410 -10.25 19.49 10.73
CA GLY A 410 -9.91 18.24 11.38
C GLY A 410 -8.61 17.66 10.83
N LYS A 411 -8.48 16.33 10.92
CA LYS A 411 -7.30 15.60 10.45
C LYS A 411 -7.76 14.42 9.60
N ASP A 412 -7.54 14.50 8.31
CA ASP A 412 -7.66 13.39 7.39
C ASP A 412 -6.26 12.85 7.03
N ILE A 413 -6.19 11.77 6.27
CA ILE A 413 -5.00 10.93 6.19
C ILE A 413 -4.47 10.92 4.76
N SER A 414 -3.14 10.94 4.61
CA SER A 414 -2.43 10.64 3.38
C SER A 414 -1.45 9.50 3.58
N CYS A 415 -1.16 8.75 2.50
CA CYS A 415 -0.31 7.57 2.54
C CYS A 415 1.04 7.88 1.90
N ASN A 416 2.10 7.99 2.69
CA ASN A 416 3.47 8.21 2.23
C ASN A 416 4.20 6.87 2.24
N LEU A 417 4.18 6.17 1.11
CA LEU A 417 4.65 4.80 1.02
C LEU A 417 5.96 4.67 0.27
N GLY A 418 6.72 3.68 0.64
CA GLY A 418 7.92 3.18 -0.04
C GLY A 418 8.28 1.84 0.57
N SER A 419 8.97 0.98 -0.18
CA SER A 419 9.20 -0.39 0.26
C SER A 419 10.65 -0.79 0.19
N LEU A 420 11.08 -1.58 1.17
CA LEU A 420 12.37 -2.27 1.15
C LEU A 420 12.23 -3.58 0.38
N ASN A 421 13.24 -3.90 -0.42
CA ASN A 421 13.40 -5.22 -1.01
C ASN A 421 14.11 -6.12 0.01
N ILE A 422 13.39 -7.10 0.55
CA ILE A 422 13.88 -7.92 1.66
C ILE A 422 15.22 -8.60 1.32
N ALA A 423 15.35 -9.19 0.14
CA ALA A 423 16.58 -9.85 -0.27
C ALA A 423 17.77 -8.87 -0.31
N LYS A 424 17.58 -7.72 -0.93
CA LYS A 424 18.62 -6.68 -1.04
C LYS A 424 18.97 -6.07 0.32
N THR A 425 17.97 -5.91 1.19
CA THR A 425 18.17 -5.38 2.54
C THR A 425 18.93 -6.37 3.42
N MET A 426 18.62 -7.67 3.31
CA MET A 426 19.40 -8.73 3.98
C MET A 426 20.86 -8.79 3.50
N ASP A 427 21.10 -8.47 2.23
CA ASP A 427 22.44 -8.43 1.64
C ASP A 427 23.15 -7.09 1.87
N ALA A 428 22.52 -6.12 2.53
CA ALA A 428 23.08 -4.77 2.70
C ALA A 428 24.34 -4.79 3.57
N PRO A 429 25.34 -3.93 3.26
CA PRO A 429 26.51 -3.76 4.13
C PRO A 429 26.15 -3.22 5.52
N ASP A 430 25.10 -2.39 5.61
CA ASP A 430 24.61 -1.82 6.85
C ASP A 430 23.07 -1.83 6.84
N PHE A 431 22.50 -2.82 7.48
CA PHE A 431 21.05 -3.05 7.56
C PHE A 431 20.33 -1.85 8.20
N GLY A 432 20.84 -1.37 9.34
CA GLY A 432 20.19 -0.26 10.05
C GLY A 432 20.21 1.04 9.26
N LYS A 433 21.30 1.30 8.55
CA LYS A 433 21.42 2.50 7.71
C LYS A 433 20.42 2.47 6.54
N ALA A 434 20.22 1.31 5.93
CA ALA A 434 19.23 1.17 4.85
C ALA A 434 17.84 1.57 5.33
N ILE A 435 17.44 1.11 6.51
CA ILE A 435 16.14 1.42 7.10
C ILE A 435 16.05 2.91 7.47
N GLU A 436 17.08 3.43 8.13
CA GLU A 436 17.10 4.85 8.51
C GLU A 436 16.98 5.77 7.28
N THR A 437 17.71 5.47 6.22
CA THR A 437 17.64 6.25 4.98
C THR A 437 16.23 6.19 4.36
N ALA A 438 15.60 5.01 4.37
CA ALA A 438 14.22 4.85 3.90
C ALA A 438 13.22 5.69 4.73
N ILE A 439 13.35 5.69 6.05
CA ILE A 439 12.52 6.50 6.94
C ILE A 439 12.71 7.99 6.64
N ARG A 440 13.94 8.44 6.44
CA ARG A 440 14.23 9.84 6.09
C ARG A 440 13.65 10.23 4.74
N ALA A 441 13.71 9.34 3.76
CA ALA A 441 13.11 9.56 2.44
C ALA A 441 11.59 9.74 2.52
N LEU A 442 10.91 8.84 3.23
CA LEU A 442 9.46 8.91 3.39
C LEU A 442 9.03 10.13 4.21
N THR A 443 9.81 10.49 5.22
CA THR A 443 9.58 11.72 6.00
C THR A 443 9.70 12.96 5.12
N ALA A 444 10.67 12.99 4.20
CA ALA A 444 10.79 14.08 3.24
C ALA A 444 9.58 14.20 2.33
N VAL A 445 8.99 13.09 1.90
CA VAL A 445 7.74 13.08 1.12
C VAL A 445 6.61 13.73 1.93
N ALA A 446 6.47 13.36 3.21
CA ALA A 446 5.47 13.95 4.10
C ALA A 446 5.68 15.47 4.24
N ASP A 447 6.92 15.91 4.46
CA ASP A 447 7.26 17.32 4.63
C ASP A 447 7.01 18.16 3.37
N MET A 448 7.13 17.55 2.19
CA MET A 448 6.96 18.23 0.89
C MET A 448 5.53 18.19 0.37
N SER A 449 4.68 17.35 0.92
CA SER A 449 3.30 17.19 0.46
C SER A 449 2.46 18.36 0.93
N ASP A 450 1.89 19.12 -0.02
CA ASP A 450 1.07 20.30 0.24
C ASP A 450 -0.25 20.18 -0.52
N ILE A 451 -1.24 19.55 0.11
CA ILE A 451 -2.57 19.32 -0.46
C ILE A 451 -3.50 20.48 -0.06
N ARG A 452 -3.30 21.64 -0.64
CA ARG A 452 -4.06 22.86 -0.29
C ARG A 452 -5.56 22.78 -0.62
N SER A 453 -5.91 21.99 -1.63
CA SER A 453 -7.31 21.81 -2.04
C SER A 453 -8.15 21.05 -1.01
N VAL A 454 -7.49 20.30 -0.10
CA VAL A 454 -8.15 19.57 0.99
C VAL A 454 -7.40 19.85 2.30
N PRO A 455 -7.72 21.00 2.96
CA PRO A 455 -7.02 21.44 4.17
C PRO A 455 -6.94 20.42 5.30
N SER A 456 -7.94 19.55 5.44
CA SER A 456 -7.92 18.49 6.48
C SER A 456 -6.83 17.45 6.24
N ILE A 457 -6.48 17.18 4.98
CA ILE A 457 -5.35 16.30 4.64
C ILE A 457 -4.04 17.00 4.94
N ALA A 458 -3.90 18.26 4.57
CA ALA A 458 -2.71 19.05 4.86
C ALA A 458 -2.45 19.12 6.36
N GLU A 459 -3.49 19.36 7.17
CA GLU A 459 -3.38 19.41 8.63
C GLU A 459 -3.02 18.04 9.23
N GLY A 460 -3.66 16.98 8.75
CA GLY A 460 -3.35 15.61 9.18
C GLY A 460 -1.90 15.24 8.92
N ASN A 461 -1.42 15.54 7.71
CA ASN A 461 -0.04 15.26 7.31
C ASN A 461 0.96 16.09 8.14
N ARG A 462 0.70 17.38 8.32
CA ARG A 462 1.56 18.29 9.10
C ARG A 462 1.69 17.82 10.55
N SER A 463 0.58 17.47 11.20
CA SER A 463 0.56 17.12 12.59
C SER A 463 1.10 15.73 12.89
N ALA A 464 0.83 14.77 12.01
CA ALA A 464 1.21 13.37 12.20
C ALA A 464 2.55 13.02 11.59
N ARG A 465 2.91 13.63 10.46
CA ARG A 465 4.10 13.24 9.69
C ARG A 465 4.17 11.72 9.52
N ALA A 466 3.02 11.11 9.25
CA ALA A 466 2.87 9.66 9.17
C ALA A 466 3.46 9.14 7.87
N ILE A 467 4.15 8.01 7.97
CA ILE A 467 4.76 7.31 6.83
C ILE A 467 4.37 5.84 6.87
N GLY A 468 4.61 5.14 5.77
CA GLY A 468 4.37 3.71 5.66
C GLY A 468 5.54 3.02 4.96
N LEU A 469 6.53 2.62 5.74
CA LEU A 469 7.61 1.77 5.23
C LEU A 469 7.07 0.36 5.04
N GLY A 470 7.05 -0.10 3.79
CA GLY A 470 6.60 -1.43 3.42
C GLY A 470 7.75 -2.36 3.05
N GLN A 471 7.36 -3.54 2.57
CA GLN A 471 8.29 -4.61 2.20
C GLN A 471 7.85 -5.27 0.91
N MET A 472 8.79 -5.74 0.12
CA MET A 472 8.56 -6.61 -1.03
C MET A 472 9.63 -7.70 -1.08
N ASN A 473 9.37 -8.75 -1.85
CA ASN A 473 10.33 -9.82 -2.12
C ASN A 473 10.54 -10.81 -0.96
N LEU A 474 9.50 -11.03 -0.12
CA LEU A 474 9.63 -12.06 0.92
C LEU A 474 9.77 -13.45 0.30
N HIS A 475 8.85 -13.81 -0.61
CA HIS A 475 8.88 -15.13 -1.24
C HIS A 475 10.17 -15.32 -2.06
N GLY A 476 10.57 -14.31 -2.83
CA GLY A 476 11.82 -14.37 -3.60
C GLY A 476 13.05 -14.63 -2.72
N TYR A 477 13.14 -13.96 -1.59
CA TYR A 477 14.22 -14.18 -0.62
C TYR A 477 14.18 -15.59 -0.04
N LEU A 478 13.03 -16.03 0.45
CA LEU A 478 12.88 -17.35 1.04
C LEU A 478 13.25 -18.45 0.03
N ALA A 479 12.75 -18.35 -1.19
CA ALA A 479 13.03 -19.33 -2.23
C ALA A 479 14.52 -19.34 -2.63
N ARG A 480 15.14 -18.16 -2.74
CA ARG A 480 16.59 -18.04 -2.97
C ARG A 480 17.38 -18.79 -1.90
N GLU A 481 16.96 -18.67 -0.65
CA GLU A 481 17.59 -19.32 0.50
C GLU A 481 17.09 -20.74 0.74
N ARG A 482 16.30 -21.30 -0.19
CA ARG A 482 15.77 -22.67 -0.15
C ARG A 482 14.89 -22.91 1.08
N ILE A 483 14.03 -21.95 1.37
CA ILE A 483 13.05 -22.02 2.45
C ILE A 483 11.66 -21.98 1.83
N PHE A 484 10.79 -22.92 2.23
CA PHE A 484 9.40 -22.93 1.79
C PHE A 484 8.61 -21.79 2.45
N TYR A 485 7.84 -21.07 1.66
CA TYR A 485 6.92 -20.06 2.19
C TYR A 485 5.88 -20.74 3.12
N GLY A 486 5.66 -20.16 4.29
CA GLY A 486 4.71 -20.70 5.26
C GLY A 486 5.25 -21.88 6.08
N SER A 487 6.49 -22.28 5.88
CA SER A 487 7.18 -23.25 6.74
C SER A 487 7.54 -22.64 8.09
N GLU A 488 7.90 -23.48 9.06
CA GLU A 488 8.42 -23.01 10.35
C GLU A 488 9.58 -22.03 10.19
N GLU A 489 10.53 -22.35 9.32
CA GLU A 489 11.68 -21.50 9.03
C GLU A 489 11.26 -20.18 8.35
N GLY A 490 10.32 -20.23 7.41
CA GLY A 490 9.81 -19.05 6.72
C GLY A 490 9.07 -18.10 7.66
N ILE A 491 8.25 -18.63 8.55
CA ILE A 491 7.52 -17.84 9.55
C ILE A 491 8.49 -17.25 10.58
N ASP A 492 9.46 -18.05 11.04
CA ASP A 492 10.50 -17.58 11.95
C ASP A 492 11.31 -16.42 11.34
N PHE A 493 11.75 -16.57 10.09
CA PHE A 493 12.43 -15.49 9.39
C PHE A 493 11.57 -14.22 9.32
N THR A 494 10.31 -14.35 8.94
CA THR A 494 9.39 -13.22 8.82
C THR A 494 9.26 -12.47 10.14
N ASN A 495 9.09 -13.22 11.24
CA ASN A 495 9.03 -12.63 12.57
C ASN A 495 10.29 -11.82 12.91
N LEU A 496 11.46 -12.41 12.76
CA LEU A 496 12.73 -11.77 13.15
C LEU A 496 13.12 -10.61 12.22
N TYR A 497 12.79 -10.72 10.94
CA TYR A 497 13.03 -9.65 9.98
C TYR A 497 12.23 -8.41 10.36
N PHE A 498 10.93 -8.55 10.52
CA PHE A 498 10.05 -7.42 10.88
C PHE A 498 10.36 -6.88 12.27
N TYR A 499 10.71 -7.74 13.20
CA TYR A 499 11.20 -7.34 14.53
C TYR A 499 12.42 -6.42 14.43
N THR A 500 13.41 -6.79 13.64
CA THR A 500 14.64 -6.01 13.48
C THR A 500 14.39 -4.71 12.73
N VAL A 501 13.52 -4.74 11.70
CA VAL A 501 13.11 -3.53 10.98
C VAL A 501 12.38 -2.56 11.92
N ALA A 502 11.49 -3.05 12.77
CA ALA A 502 10.75 -2.21 13.73
C ALA A 502 11.70 -1.44 14.65
N TYR A 503 12.71 -2.12 15.17
CA TYR A 503 13.72 -1.47 16.02
C TYR A 503 14.38 -0.29 15.29
N HIS A 504 14.89 -0.53 14.10
CA HIS A 504 15.60 0.51 13.34
C HIS A 504 14.68 1.63 12.85
N ALA A 505 13.43 1.31 12.51
CA ALA A 505 12.45 2.32 12.11
C ALA A 505 12.10 3.28 13.27
N ILE A 506 11.83 2.72 14.43
CA ILE A 506 11.54 3.51 15.65
C ILE A 506 12.74 4.36 16.03
N ARG A 507 13.94 3.77 15.99
CA ARG A 507 15.18 4.48 16.27
C ARG A 507 15.41 5.66 15.31
N ALA A 508 15.15 5.46 14.01
CA ALA A 508 15.29 6.51 13.00
C ALA A 508 14.33 7.68 13.29
N SER A 509 13.07 7.39 13.61
CA SER A 509 12.08 8.42 13.95
C SER A 509 12.44 9.15 15.25
N ASN A 510 12.97 8.43 16.24
CA ASN A 510 13.49 9.03 17.47
C ASN A 510 14.64 9.99 17.19
N ARG A 511 15.60 9.60 16.36
CA ARG A 511 16.71 10.45 15.94
C ARG A 511 16.24 11.72 15.24
N LEU A 512 15.23 11.60 14.36
CA LEU A 512 14.63 12.76 13.69
C LEU A 512 13.99 13.72 14.71
N ALA A 513 13.31 13.20 15.72
CA ALA A 513 12.71 14.03 16.79
C ALA A 513 13.80 14.80 17.56
N ILE A 514 14.91 14.14 17.88
CA ILE A 514 16.06 14.76 18.53
C ILE A 514 16.68 15.85 17.66
N GLU A 515 16.97 15.54 16.39
CA GLU A 515 17.61 16.46 15.46
C GLU A 515 16.75 17.68 15.15
N ARG A 516 15.44 17.51 15.05
CA ARG A 516 14.49 18.55 14.68
C ARG A 516 13.79 19.21 15.87
N GLY A 517 14.07 18.74 17.10
CA GLY A 517 13.60 19.34 18.33
C GLY A 517 12.10 19.17 18.59
N GLY A 518 11.47 18.09 18.12
CA GLY A 518 10.05 17.88 18.38
C GLY A 518 9.49 16.54 17.89
N ALA A 519 8.50 16.07 18.63
CA ALA A 519 7.72 14.89 18.27
C ALA A 519 6.46 15.27 17.49
N PHE A 520 5.76 14.27 16.92
CA PHE A 520 4.47 14.49 16.29
C PHE A 520 3.44 15.03 17.30
N ASP A 521 2.44 15.76 16.81
CA ASP A 521 1.39 16.34 17.65
C ASP A 521 0.59 15.22 18.35
N GLY A 522 0.47 15.31 19.67
CA GLY A 522 -0.24 14.33 20.49
C GLY A 522 0.63 13.16 20.97
N PHE A 523 1.93 13.22 20.74
CA PHE A 523 2.86 12.18 21.21
C PHE A 523 2.68 11.89 22.71
N GLU A 524 2.47 12.90 23.53
CA GLU A 524 2.33 12.79 24.99
C GLU A 524 1.16 11.88 25.41
N HIS A 525 0.18 11.66 24.53
CA HIS A 525 -0.98 10.81 24.80
C HIS A 525 -0.82 9.40 24.21
N SER A 526 0.31 9.11 23.59
CA SER A 526 0.57 7.82 22.94
C SER A 526 1.12 6.77 23.93
N ARG A 527 1.01 5.51 23.55
CA ARG A 527 1.65 4.40 24.27
C ARG A 527 3.18 4.41 24.12
N TYR A 528 3.70 5.16 23.16
CA TYR A 528 5.13 5.43 23.07
C TYR A 528 5.60 6.33 24.21
N ALA A 529 4.84 7.38 24.52
CA ALA A 529 5.17 8.31 25.59
C ALA A 529 5.11 7.66 26.96
N SER A 530 4.14 6.78 27.20
CA SER A 530 4.02 6.02 28.45
C SER A 530 5.04 4.89 28.57
N GLY A 531 5.66 4.49 27.46
CA GLY A 531 6.55 3.35 27.38
C GLY A 531 5.84 2.00 27.25
N GLU A 532 4.52 1.95 27.35
CA GLU A 532 3.73 0.71 27.27
C GLU A 532 3.97 -0.05 25.96
N TYR A 533 4.09 0.67 24.83
CA TYR A 533 4.36 0.05 23.52
C TYR A 533 5.57 -0.89 23.56
N PHE A 534 6.60 -0.55 24.34
CA PHE A 534 7.86 -1.29 24.38
C PHE A 534 7.83 -2.53 25.27
N ASP A 535 6.77 -2.76 26.05
CA ASP A 535 6.71 -3.86 27.01
C ASP A 535 6.96 -5.21 26.34
N LYS A 536 6.38 -5.47 25.18
CA LYS A 536 6.59 -6.71 24.41
C LYS A 536 8.04 -6.94 24.01
N TYR A 537 8.86 -5.90 23.94
CA TYR A 537 10.27 -5.98 23.55
C TYR A 537 11.25 -5.90 24.73
N THR A 538 10.83 -5.36 25.84
CA THR A 538 11.68 -5.24 27.05
C THR A 538 11.46 -6.39 28.04
N GLU A 539 10.32 -7.09 27.95
CA GLU A 539 9.95 -8.15 28.90
C GLU A 539 10.36 -9.54 28.44
N ARG A 540 10.67 -9.73 27.17
CA ARG A 540 11.14 -11.01 26.64
C ARG A 540 12.16 -10.81 25.53
N ASP A 541 12.97 -11.86 25.30
CA ASP A 541 13.87 -11.90 24.17
C ASP A 541 13.15 -12.40 22.90
N TRP A 542 13.48 -11.79 21.79
CA TRP A 542 13.04 -12.21 20.46
C TRP A 542 14.25 -12.79 19.73
N LEU A 543 14.27 -14.11 19.61
CA LEU A 543 15.39 -14.84 19.04
C LEU A 543 14.90 -15.79 17.94
N PRO A 544 15.74 -16.12 16.97
CA PRO A 544 15.40 -17.14 15.98
C PRO A 544 15.08 -18.47 16.67
N GLN A 545 13.98 -19.08 16.26
CA GLN A 545 13.56 -20.39 16.78
C GLN A 545 14.14 -21.55 15.99
N THR A 546 14.64 -21.28 14.79
CA THR A 546 15.22 -22.29 13.89
C THR A 546 16.70 -21.99 13.66
N GLU A 547 17.48 -23.05 13.46
CA GLU A 547 18.90 -22.95 13.15
C GLU A 547 19.13 -22.20 11.84
N ARG A 548 18.31 -22.46 10.83
CA ARG A 548 18.44 -21.83 9.51
C ARG A 548 18.34 -20.32 9.60
N VAL A 549 17.38 -19.78 10.34
CA VAL A 549 17.20 -18.33 10.50
C VAL A 549 18.35 -17.72 11.29
N ARG A 550 18.81 -18.43 12.32
CA ARG A 550 20.00 -18.00 13.08
C ARG A 550 21.21 -17.84 12.15
N GLU A 551 21.44 -18.82 11.29
CA GLU A 551 22.52 -18.79 10.30
C GLU A 551 22.37 -17.65 9.30
N LEU A 552 21.15 -17.36 8.83
CA LEU A 552 20.90 -16.28 7.87
C LEU A 552 21.28 -14.91 8.44
N PHE A 553 20.88 -14.62 9.68
CA PHE A 553 21.22 -13.35 10.34
C PHE A 553 22.71 -13.26 10.65
N ALA A 554 23.32 -14.35 11.12
CA ALA A 554 24.75 -14.40 11.40
C ALA A 554 25.58 -14.19 10.12
N ALA A 555 25.23 -14.88 9.04
CA ALA A 555 25.95 -14.76 7.76
C ALA A 555 25.80 -13.36 7.15
N ALA A 556 24.66 -12.71 7.34
CA ALA A 556 24.41 -11.35 6.88
C ALA A 556 25.08 -10.29 7.79
N GLY A 557 25.61 -10.68 8.95
CA GLY A 557 26.19 -9.75 9.91
C GLY A 557 25.15 -8.81 10.56
N ILE A 558 23.88 -9.23 10.61
CA ILE A 558 22.80 -8.44 11.17
C ILE A 558 22.61 -8.80 12.65
N ALA A 559 22.82 -7.82 13.52
CA ALA A 559 22.57 -7.97 14.94
C ALA A 559 21.08 -7.92 15.24
N ILE A 560 20.59 -8.88 15.99
CA ILE A 560 19.19 -8.91 16.46
C ILE A 560 19.13 -8.13 17.78
N PRO A 561 18.31 -7.05 17.86
CA PRO A 561 18.25 -6.24 19.08
C PRO A 561 17.78 -7.06 20.29
N GLY A 562 18.47 -6.90 21.39
CA GLY A 562 18.10 -7.51 22.66
C GLY A 562 17.29 -6.56 23.56
N ARG A 563 16.94 -7.05 24.75
CA ARG A 563 16.17 -6.27 25.72
C ARG A 563 16.87 -4.97 26.13
N ASP A 564 18.20 -4.98 26.25
CA ASP A 564 18.95 -3.80 26.66
C ASP A 564 18.91 -2.69 25.60
N GLU A 565 19.03 -3.04 24.32
CA GLU A 565 18.89 -2.11 23.22
C GLU A 565 17.48 -1.52 23.17
N TRP A 566 16.45 -2.33 23.41
CA TRP A 566 15.07 -1.86 23.47
C TRP A 566 14.81 -0.97 24.67
N ARG A 567 15.40 -1.27 25.83
CA ARG A 567 15.28 -0.41 27.03
C ARG A 567 15.91 0.96 26.78
N ALA A 568 17.08 0.99 26.16
CA ALA A 568 17.75 2.23 25.80
C ALA A 568 16.90 3.04 24.79
N LEU A 569 16.33 2.40 23.79
CA LEU A 569 15.46 3.06 22.82
C LEU A 569 14.17 3.57 23.48
N ARG A 570 13.54 2.78 24.34
CA ARG A 570 12.37 3.20 25.12
C ARG A 570 12.64 4.48 25.90
N GLN A 571 13.76 4.53 26.61
CA GLN A 571 14.14 5.69 27.40
C GLN A 571 14.30 6.92 26.50
N SER A 572 14.98 6.81 25.38
CA SER A 572 15.18 7.91 24.43
C SER A 572 13.88 8.37 23.80
N VAL A 573 12.97 7.44 23.45
CA VAL A 573 11.65 7.77 22.89
C VAL A 573 10.78 8.48 23.91
N MET A 574 10.76 7.99 25.17
CA MET A 574 10.00 8.65 26.24
C MET A 574 10.50 10.06 26.54
N MET A 575 11.81 10.29 26.37
CA MET A 575 12.42 11.60 26.64
C MET A 575 12.27 12.58 25.47
N HIS A 576 12.49 12.12 24.23
CA HIS A 576 12.59 12.96 23.04
C HIS A 576 11.44 12.78 22.04
N GLY A 577 10.70 11.69 22.12
CA GLY A 577 9.58 11.37 21.25
C GLY A 577 9.97 10.70 19.95
N LEU A 578 8.96 10.55 19.09
CA LEU A 578 9.08 10.13 17.70
C LEU A 578 8.64 11.28 16.79
N TYR A 579 9.36 11.48 15.72
CA TYR A 579 9.02 12.51 14.73
C TYR A 579 7.76 12.14 13.94
N ASN A 580 7.61 10.84 13.62
CA ASN A 580 6.51 10.29 12.82
C ASN A 580 5.51 9.56 13.73
N GLN A 581 4.24 9.86 13.57
CA GLN A 581 3.16 9.18 14.32
C GLN A 581 3.08 7.70 13.94
N ASN A 582 3.22 7.38 12.65
CA ASN A 582 3.17 6.02 12.11
C ASN A 582 4.40 5.79 11.23
N LEU A 583 4.88 4.56 11.19
CA LEU A 583 6.15 4.20 10.55
C LEU A 583 6.04 3.13 9.47
N GLN A 584 5.28 2.07 9.72
CA GLN A 584 5.25 0.91 8.82
C GLN A 584 3.85 0.60 8.34
N ALA A 585 3.75 0.30 7.05
CA ALA A 585 2.55 -0.24 6.41
C ALA A 585 3.01 -1.05 5.19
N VAL A 586 2.44 -2.23 4.99
CA VAL A 586 2.89 -3.14 3.92
C VAL A 586 1.86 -3.16 2.79
N PRO A 587 2.12 -2.41 1.70
CA PRO A 587 1.22 -2.32 0.55
C PRO A 587 1.40 -3.51 -0.40
N PRO A 588 0.54 -3.62 -1.44
CA PRO A 588 0.66 -4.72 -2.41
C PRO A 588 1.92 -4.66 -3.29
N THR A 589 2.53 -3.51 -3.48
CA THR A 589 3.74 -3.27 -4.30
C THR A 589 3.65 -3.75 -5.76
N GLY A 590 2.46 -3.67 -6.37
CA GLY A 590 2.19 -4.27 -7.67
C GLY A 590 3.16 -3.84 -8.79
N SER A 591 3.34 -2.54 -9.01
CA SER A 591 4.18 -2.02 -10.09
C SER A 591 5.67 -1.96 -9.73
N ILE A 592 5.99 -1.48 -8.52
CA ILE A 592 7.39 -1.28 -8.12
C ILE A 592 8.16 -2.59 -7.95
N SER A 593 7.48 -3.69 -7.65
CA SER A 593 8.14 -4.99 -7.52
C SER A 593 8.71 -5.47 -8.86
N TYR A 594 8.03 -5.19 -9.97
CA TYR A 594 8.52 -5.60 -11.29
C TYR A 594 9.79 -4.86 -11.71
N ILE A 595 9.88 -3.57 -11.44
CA ILE A 595 11.10 -2.80 -11.75
C ILE A 595 12.28 -3.16 -10.86
N ASN A 596 12.02 -3.79 -9.71
CA ASN A 596 13.04 -4.21 -8.75
C ASN A 596 13.38 -5.69 -8.80
N ASN A 597 12.86 -6.44 -9.76
CA ASN A 597 13.02 -7.89 -9.83
C ASN A 597 12.72 -8.54 -8.47
N ALA A 598 11.52 -8.27 -7.96
CA ALA A 598 11.07 -8.70 -6.65
C ALA A 598 9.70 -9.39 -6.76
N THR A 599 9.42 -10.31 -5.85
CA THR A 599 8.06 -10.79 -5.64
C THR A 599 7.25 -9.69 -4.96
N SER A 600 5.96 -9.63 -5.24
CA SER A 600 5.11 -8.55 -4.74
C SER A 600 4.87 -8.70 -3.23
N SER A 601 5.05 -7.61 -2.48
CA SER A 601 4.75 -7.54 -1.06
C SER A 601 5.38 -8.70 -0.26
N ILE A 602 4.62 -9.26 0.68
CA ILE A 602 5.04 -10.42 1.46
C ILE A 602 4.16 -11.64 1.22
N HIS A 603 3.26 -11.58 0.24
CA HIS A 603 2.49 -12.76 -0.16
C HIS A 603 3.31 -13.66 -1.10
N PRO A 604 2.90 -14.93 -1.26
CA PRO A 604 3.55 -15.82 -2.23
C PRO A 604 3.31 -15.38 -3.67
N ILE A 605 4.14 -15.87 -4.57
CA ILE A 605 3.90 -15.72 -6.00
C ILE A 605 2.54 -16.33 -6.38
N VAL A 606 1.92 -15.79 -7.43
CA VAL A 606 0.67 -16.35 -7.98
C VAL A 606 0.94 -17.39 -9.08
N SER A 607 2.14 -17.33 -9.67
CA SER A 607 2.63 -18.28 -10.67
C SER A 607 4.15 -18.17 -10.77
N ARG A 608 4.82 -19.28 -11.11
CA ARG A 608 6.27 -19.31 -11.33
C ARG A 608 6.69 -18.38 -12.46
N ILE A 609 5.93 -18.38 -13.56
CA ILE A 609 6.06 -17.41 -14.63
C ILE A 609 4.72 -16.69 -14.75
N GLU A 610 4.70 -15.45 -14.31
CA GLU A 610 3.50 -14.63 -14.36
C GLU A 610 3.27 -14.12 -15.78
N ILE A 611 2.02 -14.19 -16.24
CA ILE A 611 1.62 -13.69 -17.56
C ILE A 611 0.89 -12.38 -17.36
N ARG A 612 1.42 -11.31 -17.96
CA ARG A 612 0.84 -9.97 -17.86
C ARG A 612 0.44 -9.47 -19.24
N LYS A 613 -0.73 -8.84 -19.32
CA LYS A 613 -1.16 -8.16 -20.54
C LYS A 613 -0.77 -6.68 -20.42
N GLU A 614 0.21 -6.29 -21.23
CA GLU A 614 0.78 -4.94 -21.16
C GLU A 614 0.45 -4.15 -22.44
N GLY A 615 -0.59 -3.32 -22.39
CA GLY A 615 -0.97 -2.40 -23.45
C GLY A 615 -0.98 -3.02 -24.85
N LYS A 616 -0.31 -2.36 -25.78
CA LYS A 616 -0.26 -2.79 -27.18
C LYS A 616 0.73 -3.92 -27.46
N ILE A 617 1.71 -4.13 -26.58
CA ILE A 617 2.69 -5.20 -26.74
C ILE A 617 2.08 -6.58 -26.52
N GLY A 618 0.95 -6.66 -25.80
CA GLY A 618 0.26 -7.92 -25.52
C GLY A 618 0.81 -8.63 -24.29
N ARG A 619 0.97 -9.95 -24.38
CA ARG A 619 1.42 -10.78 -23.26
C ARG A 619 2.92 -10.64 -23.02
N VAL A 620 3.26 -10.38 -21.74
CA VAL A 620 4.63 -10.32 -21.24
C VAL A 620 4.76 -11.35 -20.12
N TYR A 621 5.83 -12.12 -20.15
CA TYR A 621 6.10 -13.20 -19.21
C TYR A 621 7.14 -12.75 -18.19
N TYR A 622 6.84 -12.94 -16.92
CA TYR A 622 7.69 -12.51 -15.81
C TYR A 622 8.05 -13.72 -14.94
N PRO A 623 9.28 -14.25 -15.12
CA PRO A 623 9.77 -15.32 -14.24
C PRO A 623 9.98 -14.80 -12.80
N ALA A 624 9.66 -15.65 -11.82
CA ALA A 624 9.88 -15.28 -10.42
C ALA A 624 11.37 -15.01 -10.14
N PRO A 625 11.67 -14.02 -9.27
CA PRO A 625 13.06 -13.65 -8.96
C PRO A 625 13.86 -14.83 -8.37
N TYR A 626 15.13 -14.92 -8.74
CA TYR A 626 16.11 -15.92 -8.27
C TYR A 626 15.75 -17.38 -8.61
N MET A 627 14.72 -17.61 -9.40
CA MET A 627 14.30 -18.95 -9.81
C MET A 627 15.32 -19.56 -10.77
N THR A 628 15.67 -20.82 -10.51
CA THR A 628 16.49 -21.67 -11.36
C THR A 628 15.79 -23.01 -11.55
N ASN A 629 16.26 -23.83 -12.50
CA ASN A 629 15.70 -25.18 -12.66
C ASN A 629 15.97 -26.09 -11.45
N ASP A 630 16.93 -25.73 -10.59
CA ASP A 630 17.28 -26.52 -9.41
C ASP A 630 16.51 -26.14 -8.15
N ASN A 631 15.84 -24.98 -8.10
CA ASN A 631 15.14 -24.51 -6.92
C ASN A 631 13.62 -24.34 -7.12
N LEU A 632 13.06 -24.87 -8.19
CA LEU A 632 11.63 -24.74 -8.52
C LEU A 632 10.69 -25.17 -7.40
N ALA A 633 11.09 -26.16 -6.60
CA ALA A 633 10.27 -26.68 -5.49
C ALA A 633 9.90 -25.60 -4.47
N TYR A 634 10.76 -24.59 -4.29
CA TYR A 634 10.52 -23.50 -3.33
C TYR A 634 9.58 -22.42 -3.85
N TYR A 635 9.19 -22.51 -5.11
CA TYR A 635 8.29 -21.55 -5.79
C TYR A 635 6.88 -22.11 -5.91
N GLN A 636 6.32 -22.55 -4.78
CA GLN A 636 4.90 -22.88 -4.70
C GLN A 636 4.08 -21.59 -4.82
N ASP A 637 3.01 -21.62 -5.61
CA ASP A 637 2.15 -20.46 -5.74
C ASP A 637 1.20 -20.31 -4.54
N ALA A 638 0.55 -19.14 -4.44
CA ALA A 638 -0.33 -18.82 -3.32
C ALA A 638 -1.52 -19.79 -3.19
N TYR A 639 -2.02 -20.27 -4.31
CA TYR A 639 -3.15 -21.22 -4.33
C TYR A 639 -2.75 -22.60 -3.81
N GLU A 640 -1.53 -23.06 -4.11
CA GLU A 640 -0.98 -24.32 -3.60
C GLU A 640 -0.67 -24.26 -2.11
N ILE A 641 -0.10 -23.12 -1.67
CA ILE A 641 0.28 -22.90 -0.25
C ILE A 641 -0.97 -22.88 0.63
N GLY A 642 -2.00 -22.20 0.18
CA GLY A 642 -3.27 -22.09 0.89
C GLY A 642 -3.32 -20.96 1.93
N PRO A 643 -4.54 -20.57 2.34
CA PRO A 643 -4.73 -19.37 3.14
C PRO A 643 -4.15 -19.46 4.56
N GLU A 644 -4.14 -20.62 5.20
CA GLU A 644 -3.66 -20.74 6.59
C GLU A 644 -2.19 -20.38 6.74
N LYS A 645 -1.33 -20.91 5.86
CA LYS A 645 0.12 -20.62 5.90
C LYS A 645 0.43 -19.17 5.56
N ILE A 646 -0.35 -18.59 4.65
CA ILE A 646 -0.23 -17.17 4.31
C ILE A 646 -0.63 -16.31 5.52
N ILE A 647 -1.75 -16.64 6.17
CA ILE A 647 -2.20 -15.95 7.38
C ILE A 647 -1.16 -16.06 8.50
N ASP A 648 -0.58 -17.24 8.71
CA ASP A 648 0.45 -17.44 9.74
C ASP A 648 1.68 -16.57 9.48
N THR A 649 2.07 -16.43 8.22
CA THR A 649 3.19 -15.56 7.82
C THR A 649 2.88 -14.09 8.09
N TYR A 650 1.69 -13.63 7.69
CA TYR A 650 1.25 -12.26 7.97
C TYR A 650 1.07 -11.99 9.47
N ALA A 651 0.61 -12.99 10.23
CA ALA A 651 0.49 -12.86 11.69
C ALA A 651 1.85 -12.66 12.37
N ALA A 652 2.89 -13.33 11.87
CA ALA A 652 4.25 -13.11 12.36
C ALA A 652 4.72 -11.68 12.11
N ALA A 653 4.46 -11.15 10.91
CA ALA A 653 4.83 -9.78 10.53
C ALA A 653 4.05 -8.72 11.29
N THR A 654 2.74 -8.89 11.44
CA THR A 654 1.84 -7.87 11.98
C THR A 654 2.18 -7.45 13.40
N GLN A 655 2.80 -8.33 14.19
CA GLN A 655 3.23 -8.03 15.56
C GLN A 655 4.17 -6.81 15.63
N HIS A 656 4.90 -6.55 14.55
CA HIS A 656 5.97 -5.54 14.49
C HIS A 656 5.64 -4.37 13.57
N VAL A 657 4.47 -4.38 12.95
CA VAL A 657 4.01 -3.33 12.04
C VAL A 657 2.92 -2.52 12.74
N ASP A 658 3.12 -1.23 12.87
CA ASP A 658 2.17 -0.37 13.61
C ASP A 658 0.87 -0.10 12.84
N GLN A 659 0.91 -0.11 11.52
CA GLN A 659 -0.29 -0.03 10.70
C GLN A 659 -0.70 -1.42 10.19
N GLY A 660 -1.19 -1.53 8.96
CA GLY A 660 -1.69 -2.78 8.42
C GLY A 660 -0.81 -3.39 7.34
N LEU A 661 -1.25 -4.55 6.88
CA LEU A 661 -0.64 -5.30 5.79
C LEU A 661 -1.75 -5.71 4.83
N SER A 662 -1.51 -5.50 3.55
CA SER A 662 -2.48 -5.86 2.49
C SER A 662 -2.49 -7.38 2.30
N LEU A 663 -3.32 -8.06 3.07
CA LEU A 663 -3.45 -9.52 3.03
C LEU A 663 -4.51 -9.92 2.02
N THR A 664 -4.10 -10.52 0.91
CA THR A 664 -5.00 -11.18 -0.03
C THR A 664 -5.11 -12.66 0.33
N LEU A 665 -6.33 -13.19 0.37
CA LEU A 665 -6.57 -14.61 0.56
C LEU A 665 -6.82 -15.26 -0.79
N PHE A 666 -6.05 -16.30 -1.10
CA PHE A 666 -6.09 -17.01 -2.37
C PHE A 666 -6.74 -18.36 -2.18
N PHE A 667 -7.77 -18.65 -2.98
CA PHE A 667 -8.51 -19.90 -2.94
C PHE A 667 -8.53 -20.57 -4.31
N ARG A 668 -8.48 -21.89 -4.31
CA ARG A 668 -8.68 -22.70 -5.52
C ARG A 668 -10.12 -22.56 -6.02
N ASP A 669 -10.35 -22.87 -7.29
CA ASP A 669 -11.67 -22.86 -7.93
C ASP A 669 -12.69 -23.79 -7.26
N THR A 670 -12.24 -24.77 -6.48
CA THR A 670 -13.08 -25.69 -5.73
C THR A 670 -13.53 -25.14 -4.36
N ALA A 671 -13.05 -23.96 -3.96
CA ALA A 671 -13.39 -23.38 -2.66
C ALA A 671 -14.86 -22.98 -2.57
N THR A 672 -15.38 -23.05 -1.35
CA THR A 672 -16.76 -22.70 -1.01
C THR A 672 -16.80 -21.44 -0.14
N THR A 673 -18.00 -20.88 0.02
CA THR A 673 -18.21 -19.75 0.96
C THR A 673 -17.84 -20.13 2.38
N ARG A 674 -18.00 -21.40 2.74
CA ARG A 674 -17.58 -21.93 4.05
C ARG A 674 -16.08 -21.85 4.23
N ASP A 675 -15.31 -22.15 3.19
CA ASP A 675 -13.85 -22.05 3.22
C ASP A 675 -13.40 -20.60 3.43
N ILE A 676 -14.07 -19.65 2.78
CA ILE A 676 -13.83 -18.22 2.94
C ILE A 676 -14.10 -17.78 4.38
N ASN A 677 -15.25 -18.16 4.94
CA ASN A 677 -15.59 -17.82 6.31
C ASN A 677 -14.59 -18.41 7.32
N ARG A 678 -14.19 -19.65 7.09
CA ARG A 678 -13.22 -20.34 7.96
C ARG A 678 -11.86 -19.60 7.95
N ALA A 679 -11.41 -19.18 6.79
CA ALA A 679 -10.16 -18.41 6.65
C ALA A 679 -10.25 -17.05 7.33
N GLN A 680 -11.35 -16.33 7.21
CA GLN A 680 -11.56 -15.05 7.87
C GLN A 680 -11.58 -15.18 9.40
N ILE A 681 -12.25 -16.19 9.93
CA ILE A 681 -12.25 -16.46 11.37
C ILE A 681 -10.85 -16.80 11.85
N TYR A 682 -10.12 -17.62 11.09
CA TYR A 682 -8.74 -17.95 11.40
C TYR A 682 -7.85 -16.69 11.44
N ALA A 683 -7.99 -15.81 10.45
CA ALA A 683 -7.26 -14.54 10.40
C ALA A 683 -7.58 -13.67 11.63
N TRP A 684 -8.85 -13.54 11.98
CA TRP A 684 -9.28 -12.81 13.17
C TRP A 684 -8.65 -13.36 14.45
N ARG A 685 -8.65 -14.68 14.62
CA ARG A 685 -8.05 -15.35 15.78
C ARG A 685 -6.54 -15.18 15.84
N LYS A 686 -5.89 -15.07 14.72
CA LYS A 686 -4.42 -14.90 14.64
C LYS A 686 -3.96 -13.45 14.82
N GLY A 687 -4.87 -12.53 15.07
CA GLY A 687 -4.54 -11.12 15.30
C GLY A 687 -4.29 -10.31 14.03
N ILE A 688 -4.74 -10.78 12.90
CA ILE A 688 -4.70 -10.03 11.64
C ILE A 688 -5.58 -8.78 11.78
N LYS A 689 -5.12 -7.68 11.26
CA LYS A 689 -5.80 -6.38 11.35
C LYS A 689 -6.78 -6.14 10.20
N THR A 690 -6.37 -6.51 8.97
CA THR A 690 -7.17 -6.28 7.77
C THR A 690 -7.04 -7.43 6.79
N ILE A 691 -8.08 -7.61 5.97
CA ILE A 691 -8.06 -8.50 4.80
C ILE A 691 -8.36 -7.63 3.57
N TYR A 692 -7.55 -7.80 2.54
CA TYR A 692 -7.64 -7.10 1.28
C TYR A 692 -8.56 -7.88 0.32
N TYR A 693 -8.10 -8.37 -0.82
CA TYR A 693 -8.91 -9.15 -1.75
C TYR A 693 -9.12 -10.59 -1.30
N ILE A 694 -10.28 -11.13 -1.69
CA ILE A 694 -10.49 -12.57 -1.77
C ILE A 694 -10.36 -12.95 -3.25
N ARG A 695 -9.39 -13.77 -3.59
CA ARG A 695 -9.14 -14.20 -4.97
C ARG A 695 -9.39 -15.68 -5.14
N LEU A 696 -10.23 -16.00 -6.12
CA LEU A 696 -10.50 -17.37 -6.55
C LEU A 696 -9.76 -17.63 -7.85
N ARG A 697 -9.06 -18.75 -7.93
CA ARG A 697 -8.40 -19.16 -9.15
C ARG A 697 -9.46 -19.59 -10.16
N GLN A 698 -9.51 -18.91 -11.30
CA GLN A 698 -10.38 -19.26 -12.42
C GLN A 698 -9.49 -19.73 -13.57
N MET A 699 -9.40 -21.04 -13.76
CA MET A 699 -8.55 -21.67 -14.80
C MET A 699 -8.82 -21.12 -16.21
N ALA A 700 -10.08 -20.80 -16.50
CA ALA A 700 -10.47 -20.22 -17.79
C ALA A 700 -9.97 -18.79 -18.02
N LEU A 701 -9.53 -18.10 -16.96
CA LEU A 701 -9.06 -16.72 -17.02
C LEU A 701 -7.55 -16.59 -16.77
N GLU A 702 -6.83 -17.69 -16.65
CA GLU A 702 -5.38 -17.65 -16.51
C GLU A 702 -4.74 -16.87 -17.69
N GLY A 703 -3.98 -15.85 -17.35
CA GLY A 703 -3.36 -14.96 -18.36
C GLY A 703 -4.21 -13.78 -18.80
N THR A 704 -5.43 -13.63 -18.27
CA THR A 704 -6.30 -12.46 -18.52
C THR A 704 -6.55 -11.65 -17.26
N GLU A 705 -5.86 -11.96 -16.17
CA GLU A 705 -6.14 -11.40 -14.85
C GLU A 705 -6.03 -9.89 -14.82
N VAL A 706 -7.11 -9.31 -14.34
CA VAL A 706 -7.20 -7.91 -14.02
C VAL A 706 -6.41 -7.66 -12.74
N GLN A 707 -5.60 -6.70 -12.84
CA GLN A 707 -4.69 -6.23 -11.82
C GLN A 707 -5.38 -5.84 -10.51
N GLY A 708 -4.66 -5.99 -9.42
CA GLY A 708 -5.02 -5.42 -8.15
C GLY A 708 -5.19 -3.91 -8.19
N CYS A 709 -5.41 -3.32 -7.04
CA CYS A 709 -5.70 -1.89 -6.85
C CYS A 709 -5.07 -0.97 -7.89
N VAL A 710 -5.92 -0.24 -8.62
CA VAL A 710 -5.51 0.70 -9.67
C VAL A 710 -4.58 1.79 -9.11
N SER A 711 -4.75 2.18 -7.85
CA SER A 711 -3.87 3.16 -7.20
C SER A 711 -2.48 2.62 -6.86
N CYS A 712 -2.33 1.28 -6.75
CA CYS A 712 -1.07 0.62 -6.45
C CYS A 712 -0.39 0.04 -7.70
N ALA A 713 -1.12 -0.15 -8.78
CA ALA A 713 -0.63 -0.68 -10.04
C ALA A 713 0.14 0.34 -10.88
N LEU A 714 0.32 1.51 -10.35
CA LEU A 714 1.05 2.59 -10.99
C LEU A 714 2.31 2.93 -10.23
#